data_e9e06bcf9f0a1a7def645e3c55964c92
#
_entry.id   e9e06bcf9f0a1a7def645e3c55964c92
#
_cell.length_a   1.000
_cell.length_b   1.000
_cell.length_c   1.000
_cell.angle_alpha   90.00
_cell.angle_beta   90.00
_cell.angle_gamma   90.00
#
_symmetry.space_group_name_H-M   'P 1'
#
loop_
_entity.id
_entity.type
_entity.pdbx_description
1 polymer ?
#
loop_
_entity_poly.entity_id
_entity_poly.type
_entity_poly.pdbx_seq_one_letter_code
_entity_poly.pdbx_strand_id
1 'polypeptide(L)'
;MRKIFIYAMWGFVFICIAAVAIVFTAIAKGKIGYVPPVEELENPNLKFATQVISEDGKLLGTWSLSKENRVYVGYEDLSPHLVHALVATEDVRFEDHSGIDARAFMRAVIKRGIFMQKHAGGGSTITQQLAKQFYSPTADNVMERLLQKPIEWVIAVKLERYYTKEEILTMYLNKFDFLNNAVGIKTAAKTYFAKDPKNLKIEEAATLIGMCKNPSLYNPRRFNERSRGRRNTVLDQMRKAGFLTQEECDSLQALPLVLKFQPVDHKDGLATYFREYLRGVMTARKPDRSDYRGWQMQKYYEDSLAWETNPLYGWCAKNKKKDGTNYNLYVDGLKIYTTINSRMQQYAEEAVYEHVAKYLQPRFFKEKRGRKTAPYTNELTPEEVEQILNRSIRQSDRYRTMKADGCSEAEIMKAFNTKYEMSVFSWEGEKDTIMTPLDSIKYYKHFLRAGFMSMDPITGHVKAYVGGPNYNYFQYDMAMVGRRQVGSTIKPYLYALAMENGFSPCDEVRNVEQTLFDENGKAWSPRNSSKSHYGEIVTLKWGLANSNNWISAYLMSKLSPYDLVRLIHSFGVLNKDIQPTVSLCLGPCEISVGEMVSAYTAFVNKGIRTAPLFVTRIEDNDGNVVANFTPQVNEVISESTSYKMLVMLRAVIIEGTGGRVRRLYGIKADMGGKTGTTNRNSDGWFMGFTPSLVSGCWVGGEERDIHFDTMRDGQGASMALPIWGLYMQKVYADKTLGYSPDETFDIPGDFDPCKDRLTEIEEENNTRLDDVFFQ
;
A
#
# COMPACT_ATOMS: atom_id res chain seq x y z
N MET A 1 -0.33 -29.20 78.52
CA MET A 1 0.40 -28.29 77.59
C MET A 1 0.49 -28.80 76.17
N ARG A 2 0.90 -30.02 75.85
CA ARG A 2 1.06 -30.54 74.47
C ARG A 2 -0.23 -30.61 73.70
N LYS A 3 -1.37 -31.00 74.27
CA LYS A 3 -2.68 -31.00 73.55
C LYS A 3 -3.20 -29.61 73.30
N ILE A 4 -3.03 -28.65 74.19
CA ILE A 4 -3.47 -27.25 73.99
C ILE A 4 -2.65 -26.59 72.87
N PHE A 5 -1.34 -26.85 72.79
CA PHE A 5 -0.45 -26.40 71.75
C PHE A 5 -0.91 -26.95 70.37
N ILE A 6 -1.23 -28.26 70.33
CA ILE A 6 -1.72 -28.89 69.09
C ILE A 6 -3.04 -28.29 68.65
N TYR A 7 -4.01 -28.07 69.58
CA TYR A 7 -5.31 -27.39 69.18
C TYR A 7 -5.11 -25.93 68.78
N ALA A 8 -4.19 -25.22 69.47
CA ALA A 8 -3.91 -23.82 69.05
C ALA A 8 -3.24 -23.78 67.69
N MET A 9 -2.31 -24.70 67.37
CA MET A 9 -1.69 -24.83 66.05
C MET A 9 -2.73 -25.16 64.97
N TRP A 10 -3.63 -26.12 65.22
CA TRP A 10 -4.69 -26.46 64.27
C TRP A 10 -5.71 -25.34 64.12
N GLY A 11 -6.06 -24.64 65.23
CA GLY A 11 -6.90 -23.45 65.16
C GLY A 11 -6.29 -22.34 64.32
N PHE A 12 -5.00 -22.07 64.48
CA PHE A 12 -4.29 -21.08 63.67
C PHE A 12 -4.26 -21.49 62.18
N VAL A 13 -4.00 -22.76 61.87
CA VAL A 13 -4.05 -23.26 60.49
C VAL A 13 -5.45 -23.09 59.89
N PHE A 14 -6.50 -23.38 60.67
CA PHE A 14 -7.89 -23.23 60.21
C PHE A 14 -8.24 -21.76 59.93
N ILE A 15 -7.81 -20.86 60.80
CA ILE A 15 -7.99 -19.41 60.61
C ILE A 15 -7.25 -18.92 59.34
N CYS A 16 -6.04 -19.39 59.11
CA CYS A 16 -5.28 -19.06 57.90
C CYS A 16 -6.00 -19.56 56.62
N ILE A 17 -6.50 -20.80 56.65
CA ILE A 17 -7.26 -21.36 55.51
C ILE A 17 -8.54 -20.58 55.25
N ALA A 18 -9.28 -20.24 56.32
CA ALA A 18 -10.50 -19.44 56.24
C ALA A 18 -10.24 -18.02 55.69
N ALA A 19 -9.17 -17.37 56.13
CA ALA A 19 -8.76 -16.06 55.64
C ALA A 19 -8.40 -16.10 54.15
N VAL A 20 -7.66 -17.11 53.69
CA VAL A 20 -7.36 -17.33 52.28
C VAL A 20 -8.62 -17.56 51.48
N ALA A 21 -9.54 -18.42 51.97
CA ALA A 21 -10.82 -18.69 51.31
C ALA A 21 -11.70 -17.42 51.16
N ILE A 22 -11.74 -16.57 52.18
CA ILE A 22 -12.46 -15.28 52.15
C ILE A 22 -11.85 -14.35 51.11
N VAL A 23 -10.52 -14.23 51.05
CA VAL A 23 -9.83 -13.38 50.07
C VAL A 23 -10.12 -13.86 48.65
N PHE A 24 -9.98 -15.16 48.39
CA PHE A 24 -10.27 -15.70 47.04
C PHE A 24 -11.75 -15.53 46.64
N THR A 25 -12.68 -15.68 47.61
CA THR A 25 -14.12 -15.46 47.37
C THR A 25 -14.39 -13.99 47.08
N ALA A 26 -13.74 -13.06 47.77
CA ALA A 26 -13.87 -11.63 47.54
C ALA A 26 -13.29 -11.24 46.15
N ILE A 27 -12.20 -11.80 45.76
CA ILE A 27 -11.61 -11.62 44.39
C ILE A 27 -12.57 -12.20 43.32
N ALA A 28 -13.06 -13.42 43.51
CA ALA A 28 -13.95 -14.08 42.56
C ALA A 28 -15.29 -13.30 42.36
N LYS A 29 -15.74 -12.58 43.39
CA LYS A 29 -16.89 -11.70 43.36
C LYS A 29 -16.57 -10.26 42.87
N GLY A 30 -15.34 -9.98 42.44
CA GLY A 30 -14.92 -8.65 41.96
C GLY A 30 -14.82 -7.57 43.03
N LYS A 31 -14.80 -7.94 44.33
CA LYS A 31 -14.66 -6.97 45.45
C LYS A 31 -13.21 -6.55 45.70
N ILE A 32 -12.25 -7.34 45.26
CA ILE A 32 -10.80 -7.09 45.35
C ILE A 32 -10.19 -7.27 43.97
N GLY A 33 -9.71 -6.16 43.39
CA GLY A 33 -9.12 -6.13 42.06
C GLY A 33 -10.13 -6.29 40.92
N TYR A 34 -9.67 -6.12 39.70
CA TYR A 34 -10.48 -6.33 38.50
C TYR A 34 -10.46 -7.81 38.10
N VAL A 35 -11.65 -8.40 38.07
CA VAL A 35 -11.86 -9.72 37.49
C VAL A 35 -12.88 -9.55 36.36
N PRO A 36 -12.51 -9.82 35.10
CA PRO A 36 -13.38 -9.58 33.96
C PRO A 36 -14.71 -10.35 34.10
N PRO A 37 -15.84 -9.74 33.67
CA PRO A 37 -17.14 -10.41 33.60
C PRO A 37 -17.08 -11.56 32.57
N VAL A 38 -18.11 -12.42 32.60
CA VAL A 38 -18.16 -13.63 31.77
C VAL A 38 -18.13 -13.26 30.28
N GLU A 39 -18.88 -12.22 29.91
CA GLU A 39 -19.00 -11.72 28.54
C GLU A 39 -17.64 -11.24 27.96
N GLU A 40 -16.80 -10.66 28.80
CA GLU A 40 -15.43 -10.25 28.42
C GLU A 40 -14.47 -11.43 28.35
N LEU A 41 -14.69 -12.46 29.17
CA LEU A 41 -13.91 -13.69 29.12
C LEU A 41 -14.32 -14.58 27.95
N GLU A 42 -15.59 -14.61 27.56
CA GLU A 42 -16.08 -15.32 26.36
C GLU A 42 -15.63 -14.67 25.05
N ASN A 43 -15.40 -13.35 25.07
CA ASN A 43 -14.86 -12.60 23.94
C ASN A 43 -13.69 -11.73 24.40
N PRO A 44 -12.51 -12.30 24.68
CA PRO A 44 -11.37 -11.50 25.05
C PRO A 44 -11.06 -10.57 23.88
N ASN A 45 -11.01 -9.25 24.16
CA ASN A 45 -10.70 -8.21 23.17
C ASN A 45 -9.28 -8.42 22.62
N LEU A 46 -9.14 -9.44 21.77
CA LEU A 46 -7.95 -9.68 20.97
C LEU A 46 -7.99 -8.65 19.83
N LYS A 47 -7.27 -7.55 20.01
CA LYS A 47 -7.06 -6.57 18.95
C LYS A 47 -6.19 -7.21 17.88
N PHE A 48 -6.76 -7.52 16.76
CA PHE A 48 -6.06 -8.12 15.63
C PHE A 48 -5.76 -7.08 14.56
N ALA A 49 -4.59 -7.21 13.95
CA ALA A 49 -4.25 -6.42 12.79
C ALA A 49 -5.13 -6.79 11.60
N THR A 50 -5.63 -5.79 10.89
CA THR A 50 -6.30 -6.01 9.61
C THR A 50 -5.29 -6.48 8.56
N GLN A 51 -5.65 -7.50 7.79
CA GLN A 51 -4.85 -8.08 6.72
C GLN A 51 -5.29 -7.52 5.38
N VAL A 52 -4.32 -7.10 4.57
CA VAL A 52 -4.54 -6.69 3.17
C VAL A 52 -4.04 -7.82 2.28
N ILE A 53 -4.96 -8.44 1.55
CA ILE A 53 -4.72 -9.67 0.79
C ILE A 53 -4.84 -9.36 -0.71
N SER A 54 -3.88 -9.85 -1.49
CA SER A 54 -3.90 -9.74 -2.96
C SER A 54 -4.96 -10.66 -3.58
N GLU A 55 -5.27 -10.43 -4.86
CA GLU A 55 -6.19 -11.28 -5.64
C GLU A 55 -5.74 -12.75 -5.67
N ASP A 56 -4.44 -13.00 -5.73
CA ASP A 56 -3.82 -14.32 -5.72
C ASP A 56 -3.58 -14.88 -4.30
N GLY A 57 -4.22 -14.30 -3.26
CA GLY A 57 -4.26 -14.81 -1.90
C GLY A 57 -3.01 -14.50 -1.06
N LYS A 58 -2.03 -13.72 -1.54
CA LYS A 58 -0.85 -13.35 -0.76
C LYS A 58 -1.12 -12.16 0.15
N LEU A 59 -0.54 -12.20 1.35
CA LEU A 59 -0.57 -11.07 2.27
C LEU A 59 0.33 -9.94 1.74
N LEU A 60 -0.27 -8.80 1.38
CA LEU A 60 0.45 -7.59 0.97
C LEU A 60 0.99 -6.83 2.18
N GLY A 61 0.27 -6.83 3.29
CA GLY A 61 0.64 -6.18 4.53
C GLY A 61 -0.48 -6.17 5.56
N THR A 62 -0.22 -5.52 6.70
CA THR A 62 -1.17 -5.45 7.81
C THR A 62 -1.29 -4.01 8.32
N TRP A 63 -2.46 -3.67 8.88
CA TRP A 63 -2.66 -2.43 9.61
C TRP A 63 -2.95 -2.71 11.08
N SER A 64 -2.16 -2.10 11.96
CA SER A 64 -2.28 -2.22 13.41
C SER A 64 -1.88 -0.93 14.11
N LEU A 65 -2.30 -0.74 15.34
CA LEU A 65 -1.70 0.27 16.22
C LEU A 65 -0.24 -0.11 16.49
N SER A 66 0.67 0.84 16.54
CA SER A 66 2.13 0.69 16.51
C SER A 66 2.77 -0.27 17.55
N LYS A 67 1.98 -0.84 18.48
CA LYS A 67 2.39 -1.85 19.45
C LYS A 67 1.58 -3.16 19.36
N GLU A 68 0.69 -3.31 18.37
CA GLU A 68 -0.29 -4.41 18.32
C GLU A 68 -0.44 -5.02 16.91
N ASN A 69 0.67 -5.21 16.19
CA ASN A 69 0.67 -5.86 14.87
C ASN A 69 0.44 -7.39 15.01
N ARG A 70 -0.77 -7.77 15.45
CA ARG A 70 -1.18 -9.16 15.67
C ARG A 70 -1.98 -9.66 14.48
N VAL A 71 -1.49 -10.70 13.86
CA VAL A 71 -2.24 -11.49 12.88
C VAL A 71 -2.64 -12.79 13.55
N TYR A 72 -3.92 -13.07 13.63
CA TYR A 72 -4.44 -14.30 14.24
C TYR A 72 -3.96 -15.55 13.50
N VAL A 73 -3.65 -16.59 14.25
CA VAL A 73 -3.32 -17.91 13.74
C VAL A 73 -4.14 -18.93 14.52
N GLY A 74 -4.84 -19.81 13.83
CA GLY A 74 -5.53 -20.95 14.44
C GLY A 74 -4.54 -22.01 14.95
N TYR A 75 -5.00 -22.92 15.79
CA TYR A 75 -4.16 -24.00 16.32
C TYR A 75 -3.61 -24.91 15.22
N GLU A 76 -4.39 -25.19 14.20
CA GLU A 76 -4.06 -26.00 13.02
C GLU A 76 -2.95 -25.40 12.15
N ASP A 77 -2.70 -24.10 12.29
CA ASP A 77 -1.63 -23.37 11.58
C ASP A 77 -0.36 -23.17 12.44
N LEU A 78 -0.34 -23.74 13.65
CA LEU A 78 0.86 -23.79 14.48
C LEU A 78 1.70 -25.03 14.14
N SER A 79 3.03 -24.87 14.14
CA SER A 79 3.94 -26.01 14.07
C SER A 79 3.80 -26.87 15.36
N PRO A 80 3.70 -28.20 15.29
CA PRO A 80 3.77 -29.06 16.48
C PRO A 80 5.04 -28.81 17.32
N HIS A 81 6.15 -28.48 16.67
CA HIS A 81 7.41 -28.14 17.37
C HIS A 81 7.28 -26.91 18.25
N LEU A 82 6.47 -25.93 17.83
CA LEU A 82 6.22 -24.70 18.60
C LEU A 82 5.40 -25.00 19.86
N VAL A 83 4.35 -25.82 19.72
CA VAL A 83 3.51 -26.25 20.83
C VAL A 83 4.33 -27.08 21.85
N HIS A 84 5.09 -28.07 21.36
CA HIS A 84 5.95 -28.91 22.19
C HIS A 84 7.02 -28.08 22.93
N ALA A 85 7.65 -27.09 22.24
CA ALA A 85 8.63 -26.20 22.87
C ALA A 85 8.00 -25.34 23.97
N LEU A 86 6.79 -24.80 23.75
CA LEU A 86 6.08 -23.99 24.74
C LEU A 86 5.69 -24.81 25.96
N VAL A 87 5.01 -25.94 25.77
CA VAL A 87 4.56 -26.80 26.86
C VAL A 87 5.78 -27.34 27.66
N ALA A 88 6.81 -27.84 26.98
CA ALA A 88 8.02 -28.36 27.64
C ALA A 88 8.76 -27.31 28.48
N THR A 89 8.72 -26.04 28.05
CA THR A 89 9.52 -24.98 28.69
C THR A 89 8.76 -24.23 29.78
N GLU A 90 7.50 -23.95 29.57
CA GLU A 90 6.72 -23.08 30.45
C GLU A 90 5.81 -23.89 31.40
N ASP A 91 5.26 -25.01 30.92
CA ASP A 91 4.25 -25.76 31.68
C ASP A 91 4.15 -27.24 31.24
N VAL A 92 5.09 -28.07 31.64
CA VAL A 92 5.20 -29.48 31.20
C VAL A 92 3.98 -30.35 31.57
N ARG A 93 3.14 -29.92 32.50
CA ARG A 93 1.90 -30.58 32.93
C ARG A 93 0.66 -29.80 32.56
N PHE A 94 0.73 -29.03 31.48
CA PHE A 94 -0.35 -28.17 31.04
C PHE A 94 -1.69 -28.91 30.86
N GLU A 95 -1.65 -30.15 30.40
CA GLU A 95 -2.84 -30.98 30.21
C GLU A 95 -3.42 -31.54 31.54
N ASP A 96 -2.61 -31.57 32.64
CA ASP A 96 -2.96 -32.24 33.89
C ASP A 96 -3.67 -31.35 34.92
N HIS A 97 -3.82 -30.03 34.63
CA HIS A 97 -4.40 -29.09 35.61
C HIS A 97 -5.38 -28.13 34.96
N SER A 98 -6.22 -27.48 35.80
CA SER A 98 -7.23 -26.48 35.35
C SER A 98 -6.81 -25.07 35.77
N GLY A 99 -5.73 -24.54 35.19
CA GLY A 99 -5.22 -23.17 35.37
C GLY A 99 -4.21 -23.00 36.49
N ILE A 100 -4.18 -23.88 37.48
CA ILE A 100 -3.20 -23.86 38.60
C ILE A 100 -2.57 -25.23 38.76
N ASP A 101 -1.24 -25.30 38.61
CA ASP A 101 -0.47 -26.49 38.95
C ASP A 101 -0.01 -26.46 40.42
N ALA A 102 -0.81 -27.08 41.30
CA ALA A 102 -0.53 -27.10 42.72
C ALA A 102 0.81 -27.77 43.06
N ARG A 103 1.21 -28.82 42.31
CA ARG A 103 2.50 -29.51 42.54
C ARG A 103 3.70 -28.65 42.15
N ALA A 104 3.62 -27.92 41.01
CA ALA A 104 4.67 -26.98 40.62
C ALA A 104 4.75 -25.79 41.58
N PHE A 105 3.61 -25.29 42.04
CA PHE A 105 3.54 -24.23 43.05
C PHE A 105 4.22 -24.65 44.36
N MET A 106 3.84 -25.80 44.94
CA MET A 106 4.46 -26.32 46.15
C MET A 106 5.97 -26.56 46.00
N ARG A 107 6.37 -27.12 44.86
CA ARG A 107 7.80 -27.28 44.52
C ARG A 107 8.55 -25.93 44.51
N ALA A 108 7.94 -24.92 43.93
CA ALA A 108 8.54 -23.58 43.83
C ALA A 108 8.65 -22.91 45.23
N VAL A 109 7.61 -23.03 46.07
CA VAL A 109 7.59 -22.51 47.45
C VAL A 109 8.68 -23.19 48.30
N ILE A 110 8.79 -24.53 48.24
CA ILE A 110 9.79 -25.27 49.00
C ILE A 110 11.22 -24.93 48.52
N LYS A 111 11.49 -25.02 47.22
CA LYS A 111 12.83 -24.79 46.68
C LYS A 111 13.29 -23.33 46.78
N ARG A 112 12.44 -22.37 46.50
CA ARG A 112 12.80 -20.94 46.56
C ARG A 112 12.62 -20.35 47.96
N GLY A 113 11.53 -20.69 48.65
CA GLY A 113 11.20 -20.12 49.96
C GLY A 113 12.01 -20.74 51.08
N ILE A 114 12.12 -22.08 51.13
CA ILE A 114 12.81 -22.79 52.22
C ILE A 114 14.30 -23.00 51.90
N PHE A 115 14.62 -23.47 50.69
CA PHE A 115 16.01 -23.81 50.31
C PHE A 115 16.76 -22.66 49.61
N MET A 116 16.15 -21.46 49.42
CA MET A 116 16.75 -20.27 48.79
C MET A 116 17.44 -20.53 47.44
N GLN A 117 17.02 -21.54 46.70
CA GLN A 117 17.57 -21.90 45.39
C GLN A 117 17.12 -20.90 44.30
N LYS A 118 18.02 -19.97 43.91
CA LYS A 118 17.73 -18.92 42.92
C LYS A 118 17.35 -19.45 41.52
N HIS A 119 17.75 -20.69 41.18
CA HIS A 119 17.55 -21.31 39.86
C HIS A 119 16.42 -22.37 39.82
N ALA A 120 15.62 -22.49 40.86
CA ALA A 120 14.45 -23.36 40.85
C ALA A 120 13.42 -22.85 39.85
N GLY A 121 12.90 -23.70 38.97
CA GLY A 121 11.92 -23.37 37.90
C GLY A 121 10.72 -22.58 38.41
N GLY A 122 10.03 -21.85 37.54
CA GLY A 122 8.83 -21.10 37.86
C GLY A 122 7.67 -22.00 38.29
N GLY A 123 6.73 -21.45 39.08
CA GLY A 123 5.49 -22.16 39.47
C GLY A 123 4.24 -21.55 38.80
N SER A 124 4.38 -20.73 37.76
CA SER A 124 3.26 -20.14 37.04
C SER A 124 2.96 -20.98 35.80
N THR A 125 1.67 -21.25 35.57
CA THR A 125 1.18 -21.98 34.38
C THR A 125 1.07 -21.06 33.17
N ILE A 126 0.95 -21.64 31.95
CA ILE A 126 0.68 -20.93 30.72
C ILE A 126 -0.59 -20.07 30.85
N THR A 127 -1.67 -20.64 31.41
CA THR A 127 -2.95 -19.94 31.62
C THR A 127 -2.81 -18.76 32.58
N GLN A 128 -2.00 -18.87 33.64
CA GLN A 128 -1.70 -17.73 34.53
C GLN A 128 -0.88 -16.64 33.85
N GLN A 129 0.04 -17.02 32.96
CA GLN A 129 0.79 -16.06 32.15
C GLN A 129 -0.13 -15.36 31.14
N LEU A 130 -1.08 -16.07 30.55
CA LEU A 130 -2.10 -15.52 29.66
C LEU A 130 -3.02 -14.54 30.41
N ALA A 131 -3.53 -14.92 31.59
CA ALA A 131 -4.34 -14.06 32.45
C ALA A 131 -3.60 -12.75 32.81
N LYS A 132 -2.30 -12.86 33.09
CA LYS A 132 -1.44 -11.69 33.31
C LYS A 132 -1.35 -10.80 32.07
N GLN A 133 -1.15 -11.37 30.88
CA GLN A 133 -1.00 -10.61 29.64
C GLN A 133 -2.28 -9.86 29.25
N PHE A 134 -3.46 -10.39 29.59
CA PHE A 134 -4.73 -9.77 29.27
C PHE A 134 -5.17 -8.71 30.28
N TYR A 135 -5.04 -9.02 31.59
CA TYR A 135 -5.79 -8.33 32.64
C TYR A 135 -4.93 -7.73 33.76
N SER A 136 -3.61 -7.96 33.78
CA SER A 136 -2.77 -7.40 34.83
C SER A 136 -1.97 -6.20 34.31
N PRO A 137 -2.19 -4.99 34.83
CA PRO A 137 -1.35 -3.84 34.52
C PRO A 137 0.09 -4.06 35.01
N THR A 138 1.02 -3.27 34.50
CA THR A 138 2.42 -3.29 34.98
C THR A 138 2.46 -2.88 36.43
N ALA A 139 2.97 -3.73 37.33
CA ALA A 139 3.09 -3.42 38.75
C ALA A 139 4.29 -2.51 38.98
N ASP A 140 4.09 -1.42 39.72
CA ASP A 140 5.12 -0.43 40.03
C ASP A 140 5.98 -0.87 41.22
N ASN A 141 5.47 -1.76 42.06
CA ASN A 141 6.16 -2.22 43.27
C ASN A 141 5.88 -3.72 43.61
N VAL A 142 6.68 -4.28 44.51
CA VAL A 142 6.61 -5.72 44.90
C VAL A 142 5.28 -6.05 45.58
N MET A 143 4.70 -5.12 46.38
CA MET A 143 3.46 -5.36 47.11
C MET A 143 2.28 -5.47 46.13
N GLU A 144 2.20 -4.59 45.15
CA GLU A 144 1.22 -4.64 44.10
C GLU A 144 1.31 -5.95 43.29
N ARG A 145 2.54 -6.37 42.98
CA ARG A 145 2.79 -7.66 42.31
C ARG A 145 2.29 -8.86 43.12
N LEU A 146 2.43 -8.83 44.43
CA LEU A 146 1.92 -9.90 45.33
C LEU A 146 0.40 -9.94 45.33
N LEU A 147 -0.29 -8.78 45.28
CA LEU A 147 -1.76 -8.69 45.23
C LEU A 147 -2.32 -9.12 43.87
N GLN A 148 -1.56 -8.93 42.78
CA GLN A 148 -1.99 -9.35 41.42
C GLN A 148 -2.02 -10.88 41.28
N LYS A 149 -1.12 -11.62 41.95
CA LYS A 149 -1.02 -13.07 41.78
C LYS A 149 -2.31 -13.84 42.08
N PRO A 150 -3.01 -13.64 43.21
CA PRO A 150 -4.30 -14.29 43.47
C PRO A 150 -5.37 -13.96 42.40
N ILE A 151 -5.36 -12.74 41.88
CA ILE A 151 -6.27 -12.32 40.82
C ILE A 151 -6.00 -13.09 39.51
N GLU A 152 -4.71 -13.17 39.10
CA GLU A 152 -4.28 -14.00 37.99
C GLU A 152 -4.73 -15.45 38.09
N TRP A 153 -4.68 -16.03 39.30
CA TRP A 153 -5.11 -17.40 39.55
C TRP A 153 -6.63 -17.58 39.36
N VAL A 154 -7.43 -16.65 39.86
CA VAL A 154 -8.88 -16.69 39.68
C VAL A 154 -9.24 -16.57 38.21
N ILE A 155 -8.60 -15.66 37.47
CA ILE A 155 -8.82 -15.48 36.03
C ILE A 155 -8.37 -16.73 35.26
N ALA A 156 -7.22 -17.31 35.60
CA ALA A 156 -6.73 -18.53 34.94
C ALA A 156 -7.70 -19.71 35.10
N VAL A 157 -8.26 -19.93 36.30
CA VAL A 157 -9.27 -20.98 36.51
C VAL A 157 -10.57 -20.69 35.72
N LYS A 158 -10.94 -19.43 35.61
CA LYS A 158 -12.10 -19.06 34.76
C LYS A 158 -11.81 -19.31 33.28
N LEU A 159 -10.64 -18.92 32.76
CA LEU A 159 -10.27 -19.16 31.36
C LEU A 159 -10.32 -20.67 31.01
N GLU A 160 -9.82 -21.54 31.85
CA GLU A 160 -9.85 -23.01 31.65
C GLU A 160 -11.29 -23.61 31.69
N ARG A 161 -12.27 -22.85 32.12
CA ARG A 161 -13.69 -23.27 32.06
C ARG A 161 -14.35 -22.93 30.72
N TYR A 162 -13.88 -21.90 30.06
CA TYR A 162 -14.48 -21.37 28.82
C TYR A 162 -13.72 -21.80 27.57
N TYR A 163 -12.41 -22.07 27.70
CA TYR A 163 -11.52 -22.38 26.58
C TYR A 163 -10.88 -23.74 26.71
N THR A 164 -10.71 -24.42 25.58
CA THR A 164 -9.92 -25.63 25.46
C THR A 164 -8.43 -25.32 25.66
N LYS A 165 -7.65 -26.37 25.91
CA LYS A 165 -6.18 -26.25 26.02
C LYS A 165 -5.55 -25.67 24.73
N GLU A 166 -6.02 -26.13 23.58
CA GLU A 166 -5.58 -25.66 22.28
C GLU A 166 -5.87 -24.17 22.06
N GLU A 167 -7.07 -23.70 22.44
CA GLU A 167 -7.43 -22.29 22.37
C GLU A 167 -6.58 -21.43 23.30
N ILE A 168 -6.26 -21.91 24.51
CA ILE A 168 -5.39 -21.21 25.47
C ILE A 168 -3.98 -21.08 24.93
N LEU A 169 -3.39 -22.15 24.33
CA LEU A 169 -2.08 -22.08 23.68
C LEU A 169 -2.07 -21.11 22.52
N THR A 170 -3.12 -21.17 21.71
CA THR A 170 -3.31 -20.26 20.57
C THR A 170 -3.39 -18.80 21.00
N MET A 171 -4.22 -18.51 22.01
CA MET A 171 -4.33 -17.15 22.57
C MET A 171 -2.99 -16.67 23.15
N TYR A 172 -2.25 -17.53 23.87
CA TYR A 172 -0.95 -17.18 24.43
C TYR A 172 0.05 -16.77 23.35
N LEU A 173 0.17 -17.56 22.29
CA LEU A 173 1.09 -17.33 21.19
C LEU A 173 0.69 -16.12 20.33
N ASN A 174 -0.61 -15.89 20.14
CA ASN A 174 -1.11 -14.72 19.41
C ASN A 174 -0.99 -13.42 20.23
N LYS A 175 -0.94 -13.49 21.57
CA LYS A 175 -0.86 -12.30 22.43
C LYS A 175 0.55 -11.85 22.71
N PHE A 176 1.55 -12.74 22.69
CA PHE A 176 2.91 -12.46 23.15
C PHE A 176 3.64 -11.45 22.25
N ASP A 177 4.32 -10.46 22.86
CA ASP A 177 5.14 -9.47 22.16
C ASP A 177 6.59 -9.95 22.06
N PHE A 178 7.02 -10.31 20.85
CA PHE A 178 8.38 -10.75 20.52
C PHE A 178 9.33 -9.59 20.20
N LEU A 179 8.93 -8.33 20.44
CA LEU A 179 9.66 -7.12 20.07
C LEU A 179 9.86 -6.92 18.55
N ASN A 180 10.54 -5.83 18.17
CA ASN A 180 10.76 -5.47 16.76
C ASN A 180 9.46 -5.42 15.94
N ASN A 181 8.38 -4.89 16.51
CA ASN A 181 7.01 -4.86 15.96
C ASN A 181 6.41 -6.25 15.68
N ALA A 182 6.98 -7.31 16.26
CA ALA A 182 6.50 -8.67 16.08
C ALA A 182 5.61 -9.10 17.26
N VAL A 183 4.35 -8.67 17.26
CA VAL A 183 3.35 -9.10 18.24
C VAL A 183 2.55 -10.27 17.67
N GLY A 184 2.53 -11.36 18.42
CA GLY A 184 1.98 -12.65 18.01
C GLY A 184 2.92 -13.49 17.17
N ILE A 185 2.69 -14.79 17.20
CA ILE A 185 3.59 -15.81 16.66
C ILE A 185 3.73 -15.72 15.13
N LYS A 186 2.66 -15.34 14.40
CA LYS A 186 2.73 -15.21 12.93
C LYS A 186 3.69 -14.11 12.54
N THR A 187 3.53 -12.96 13.15
CA THR A 187 4.40 -11.81 12.90
C THR A 187 5.84 -12.12 13.32
N ALA A 188 6.03 -12.82 14.46
CA ALA A 188 7.36 -13.21 14.92
C ALA A 188 8.06 -14.20 13.98
N ALA A 189 7.37 -15.24 13.53
CA ALA A 189 7.90 -16.21 12.57
C ALA A 189 8.31 -15.54 11.25
N LYS A 190 7.47 -14.61 10.76
CA LYS A 190 7.76 -13.81 9.56
C LYS A 190 8.96 -12.89 9.77
N THR A 191 8.98 -12.14 10.89
CA THR A 191 10.03 -11.15 11.19
C THR A 191 11.40 -11.79 11.39
N TYR A 192 11.48 -12.88 12.12
CA TYR A 192 12.78 -13.46 12.48
C TYR A 192 13.27 -14.52 11.50
N PHE A 193 12.36 -15.25 10.84
CA PHE A 193 12.71 -16.39 9.98
C PHE A 193 12.13 -16.35 8.57
N ALA A 194 11.33 -15.31 8.21
CA ALA A 194 10.64 -15.19 6.93
C ALA A 194 9.75 -16.41 6.59
N LYS A 195 9.09 -16.99 7.60
CA LYS A 195 8.26 -18.21 7.50
C LYS A 195 6.89 -18.01 8.13
N ASP A 196 5.92 -18.83 7.71
CA ASP A 196 4.68 -19.02 8.46
C ASP A 196 4.91 -19.93 9.68
N PRO A 197 4.14 -19.77 10.77
CA PRO A 197 4.31 -20.54 12.00
C PRO A 197 4.29 -22.06 11.81
N LYS A 198 3.46 -22.55 10.89
CA LYS A 198 3.36 -23.97 10.52
C LYS A 198 4.66 -24.58 9.99
N ASN A 199 5.48 -23.75 9.35
CA ASN A 199 6.72 -24.14 8.66
C ASN A 199 7.98 -23.90 9.49
N LEU A 200 7.84 -23.55 10.78
CA LEU A 200 8.99 -23.37 11.67
C LEU A 200 9.67 -24.71 11.95
N LYS A 201 10.99 -24.71 11.85
CA LYS A 201 11.82 -25.83 12.28
C LYS A 201 11.93 -25.87 13.80
N ILE A 202 12.40 -27.00 14.35
CA ILE A 202 12.52 -27.21 15.82
C ILE A 202 13.41 -26.11 16.45
N GLU A 203 14.56 -25.83 15.88
CA GLU A 203 15.51 -24.82 16.39
C GLU A 203 14.97 -23.40 16.29
N GLU A 204 14.16 -23.10 15.26
CA GLU A 204 13.50 -21.82 15.07
C GLU A 204 12.36 -21.63 16.10
N ALA A 205 11.51 -22.64 16.26
CA ALA A 205 10.45 -22.68 17.27
C ALA A 205 11.04 -22.52 18.69
N ALA A 206 12.10 -23.29 19.02
CA ALA A 206 12.79 -23.19 20.29
C ALA A 206 13.41 -21.79 20.54
N THR A 207 13.84 -21.10 19.48
CA THR A 207 14.35 -19.72 19.59
C THR A 207 13.23 -18.76 19.98
N LEU A 208 12.07 -18.80 19.31
CA LEU A 208 10.93 -17.93 19.63
C LEU A 208 10.38 -18.22 21.02
N ILE A 209 10.22 -19.47 21.40
CA ILE A 209 9.80 -19.82 22.77
C ILE A 209 10.85 -19.39 23.81
N GLY A 210 12.14 -19.46 23.46
CA GLY A 210 13.20 -18.91 24.29
C GLY A 210 13.02 -17.43 24.64
N MET A 211 12.48 -16.64 23.72
CA MET A 211 12.17 -15.21 23.95
C MET A 211 11.02 -15.01 24.94
N CYS A 212 10.10 -15.98 25.11
CA CYS A 212 8.95 -15.83 26.00
C CYS A 212 9.35 -15.59 27.47
N LYS A 213 10.53 -15.99 27.86
CA LYS A 213 11.06 -15.73 29.21
C LYS A 213 11.37 -14.25 29.45
N ASN A 214 12.03 -13.61 28.50
CA ASN A 214 12.34 -12.17 28.47
C ASN A 214 12.77 -11.75 27.06
N PRO A 215 11.88 -11.18 26.28
CA PRO A 215 12.16 -10.88 24.88
C PRO A 215 13.26 -9.83 24.69
N SER A 216 13.43 -8.90 25.63
CA SER A 216 14.52 -7.91 25.56
C SER A 216 15.89 -8.54 25.79
N LEU A 217 15.99 -9.50 26.69
CA LEU A 217 17.25 -10.16 27.07
C LEU A 217 17.68 -11.23 26.06
N TYR A 218 16.70 -11.91 25.47
CA TYR A 218 16.91 -13.03 24.54
C TYR A 218 16.54 -12.69 23.09
N ASN A 219 16.65 -11.41 22.71
CA ASN A 219 16.42 -10.96 21.35
C ASN A 219 17.52 -11.48 20.41
N PRO A 220 17.21 -12.35 19.44
CA PRO A 220 18.23 -12.98 18.61
C PRO A 220 18.91 -12.01 17.63
N ARG A 221 18.26 -10.88 17.28
CA ARG A 221 18.85 -9.82 16.47
C ARG A 221 19.92 -9.03 17.23
N ARG A 222 19.68 -8.75 18.53
CA ARG A 222 20.58 -7.91 19.35
C ARG A 222 21.63 -8.73 20.08
N PHE A 223 21.30 -9.97 20.51
CA PHE A 223 22.11 -10.78 21.38
C PHE A 223 22.11 -12.24 20.91
N ASN A 224 22.68 -12.51 19.73
CA ASN A 224 22.64 -13.81 19.05
C ASN A 224 23.11 -14.95 19.95
N GLU A 225 24.30 -14.85 20.55
CA GLU A 225 24.86 -15.92 21.41
C GLU A 225 24.04 -16.18 22.70
N ARG A 226 23.51 -15.13 23.31
CA ARG A 226 22.63 -15.25 24.47
C ARG A 226 21.31 -15.93 24.11
N SER A 227 20.74 -15.55 22.96
CA SER A 227 19.54 -16.18 22.43
C SER A 227 19.78 -17.64 22.06
N ARG A 228 20.95 -17.97 21.45
CA ARG A 228 21.36 -19.33 21.16
C ARG A 228 21.46 -20.17 22.46
N GLY A 229 22.07 -19.65 23.53
CA GLY A 229 22.11 -20.32 24.81
C GLY A 229 20.72 -20.57 25.40
N ARG A 230 19.79 -19.62 25.25
CA ARG A 230 18.39 -19.79 25.69
C ARG A 230 17.65 -20.81 24.84
N ARG A 231 17.82 -20.78 23.50
CA ARG A 231 17.31 -21.81 22.58
C ARG A 231 17.75 -23.21 23.03
N ASN A 232 19.02 -23.38 23.30
CA ASN A 232 19.57 -24.66 23.76
C ASN A 232 18.95 -25.12 25.09
N THR A 233 18.60 -24.19 25.99
CA THR A 233 17.83 -24.49 27.20
C THR A 233 16.43 -25.01 26.87
N VAL A 234 15.74 -24.42 25.88
CA VAL A 234 14.41 -24.89 25.41
C VAL A 234 14.51 -26.29 24.82
N LEU A 235 15.50 -26.56 23.97
CA LEU A 235 15.76 -27.90 23.42
C LEU A 235 15.98 -28.95 24.48
N ASP A 236 16.76 -28.62 25.54
CA ASP A 236 16.95 -29.52 26.68
C ASP A 236 15.64 -29.76 27.47
N GLN A 237 14.75 -28.76 27.61
CA GLN A 237 13.43 -28.99 28.21
C GLN A 237 12.55 -29.89 27.32
N MET A 238 12.57 -29.71 25.99
CA MET A 238 11.85 -30.58 25.06
C MET A 238 12.34 -32.02 25.16
N ARG A 239 13.66 -32.25 25.30
CA ARG A 239 14.24 -33.56 25.54
C ARG A 239 13.76 -34.16 26.87
N LYS A 240 13.81 -33.39 27.96
CA LYS A 240 13.34 -33.80 29.28
C LYS A 240 11.86 -34.16 29.34
N ALA A 241 11.06 -33.49 28.50
CA ALA A 241 9.64 -33.75 28.32
C ALA A 241 9.33 -34.93 27.37
N GLY A 242 10.35 -35.54 26.75
CA GLY A 242 10.20 -36.68 25.86
C GLY A 242 9.84 -36.32 24.41
N PHE A 243 9.90 -35.05 24.02
CA PHE A 243 9.63 -34.60 22.65
C PHE A 243 10.85 -34.71 21.73
N LEU A 244 12.05 -34.87 22.26
CA LEU A 244 13.30 -35.04 21.52
C LEU A 244 14.12 -36.16 22.16
N THR A 245 14.84 -36.90 21.34
CA THR A 245 15.91 -37.83 21.81
C THR A 245 17.16 -37.03 22.23
N GLN A 246 18.10 -37.71 22.90
CA GLN A 246 19.40 -37.09 23.25
C GLN A 246 20.19 -36.68 21.99
N GLU A 247 20.25 -37.57 21.00
CA GLU A 247 20.99 -37.35 19.74
C GLU A 247 20.42 -36.16 18.92
N GLU A 248 19.10 -36.08 18.83
CA GLU A 248 18.42 -34.92 18.16
C GLU A 248 18.72 -33.62 18.92
N CYS A 249 18.62 -33.62 20.23
CA CYS A 249 18.91 -32.45 21.06
C CYS A 249 20.35 -31.95 20.87
N ASP A 250 21.33 -32.84 20.92
CA ASP A 250 22.74 -32.51 20.76
C ASP A 250 23.03 -31.96 19.35
N SER A 251 22.45 -32.58 18.32
CA SER A 251 22.56 -32.15 16.95
C SER A 251 21.98 -30.73 16.75
N LEU A 252 20.77 -30.47 17.27
CA LEU A 252 20.10 -29.16 17.14
C LEU A 252 20.81 -28.06 17.95
N GLN A 253 21.38 -28.40 19.12
CA GLN A 253 22.16 -27.46 19.94
C GLN A 253 23.47 -27.03 19.27
N ALA A 254 24.07 -27.87 18.45
CA ALA A 254 25.28 -27.59 17.69
C ALA A 254 25.02 -26.55 16.56
N LEU A 255 23.81 -26.48 16.03
CA LEU A 255 23.49 -25.57 14.94
C LEU A 255 23.70 -24.09 15.31
N PRO A 256 24.24 -23.28 14.40
CA PRO A 256 24.28 -21.82 14.58
C PRO A 256 22.85 -21.25 14.59
N LEU A 257 22.67 -20.10 15.25
CA LEU A 257 21.41 -19.37 15.19
C LEU A 257 21.46 -18.42 13.99
N VAL A 258 20.75 -18.78 12.91
CA VAL A 258 20.69 -18.01 11.67
C VAL A 258 19.32 -17.36 11.54
N LEU A 259 19.30 -16.05 11.34
CA LEU A 259 18.08 -15.26 11.15
C LEU A 259 17.91 -14.91 9.67
N LYS A 260 16.66 -14.91 9.22
CA LYS A 260 16.21 -14.23 7.99
C LYS A 260 15.37 -13.04 8.39
N PHE A 261 16.00 -12.08 9.06
CA PHE A 261 15.31 -10.96 9.68
C PHE A 261 14.71 -10.04 8.64
N GLN A 262 13.37 -9.88 8.70
CA GLN A 262 12.59 -8.96 7.89
C GLN A 262 11.68 -8.16 8.83
N PRO A 263 11.94 -6.87 9.09
CA PRO A 263 11.04 -6.06 9.90
C PRO A 263 9.66 -6.00 9.23
N VAL A 264 8.61 -6.18 10.00
CA VAL A 264 7.23 -6.02 9.53
C VAL A 264 6.75 -4.66 10.01
N ASP A 265 6.83 -3.66 9.12
CA ASP A 265 6.22 -2.36 9.30
C ASP A 265 5.09 -2.20 8.25
N HIS A 266 4.06 -1.39 8.56
CA HIS A 266 3.03 -1.01 7.58
C HIS A 266 3.63 -0.29 6.36
N LYS A 267 4.83 0.27 6.50
CA LYS A 267 5.58 0.95 5.43
C LYS A 267 6.47 0.03 4.60
N ASP A 268 6.67 -1.22 5.02
CA ASP A 268 7.48 -2.21 4.32
C ASP A 268 6.59 -3.23 3.59
N GLY A 269 7.12 -3.88 2.57
CA GLY A 269 6.44 -4.92 1.79
C GLY A 269 5.92 -4.43 0.45
N LEU A 270 5.20 -5.31 -0.22
CA LEU A 270 4.67 -5.09 -1.57
C LEU A 270 3.50 -4.09 -1.55
N ALA A 271 3.37 -3.29 -2.60
CA ALA A 271 2.27 -2.34 -2.81
C ALA A 271 2.07 -1.33 -1.68
N THR A 272 3.14 -0.79 -1.09
CA THR A 272 3.05 0.09 0.09
C THR A 272 2.23 1.35 -0.19
N TYR A 273 2.44 2.03 -1.33
CA TYR A 273 1.64 3.20 -1.71
C TYR A 273 0.16 2.87 -1.84
N PHE A 274 -0.17 1.75 -2.46
CA PHE A 274 -1.54 1.28 -2.59
C PHE A 274 -2.18 1.03 -1.22
N ARG A 275 -1.48 0.33 -0.31
CA ARG A 275 -2.00 0.04 1.04
C ARG A 275 -2.28 1.32 1.83
N GLU A 276 -1.38 2.29 1.76
CA GLU A 276 -1.54 3.57 2.46
C GLU A 276 -2.64 4.44 1.84
N TYR A 277 -2.76 4.46 0.51
CA TYR A 277 -3.89 5.07 -0.19
C TYR A 277 -5.22 4.43 0.26
N LEU A 278 -5.32 3.10 0.21
CA LEU A 278 -6.50 2.35 0.62
C LEU A 278 -6.86 2.60 2.08
N ARG A 279 -5.88 2.62 2.98
CA ARG A 279 -6.08 2.97 4.39
C ARG A 279 -6.71 4.35 4.54
N GLY A 280 -6.18 5.34 3.84
CA GLY A 280 -6.71 6.71 3.84
C GLY A 280 -8.16 6.78 3.35
N VAL A 281 -8.48 6.07 2.27
CA VAL A 281 -9.84 5.98 1.71
C VAL A 281 -10.80 5.35 2.72
N MET A 282 -10.47 4.20 3.30
CA MET A 282 -11.36 3.47 4.20
C MET A 282 -11.59 4.17 5.55
N THR A 283 -10.59 4.91 6.05
CA THR A 283 -10.67 5.65 7.34
C THR A 283 -11.12 7.09 7.18
N ALA A 284 -11.44 7.53 5.98
CA ALA A 284 -11.90 8.89 5.73
C ALA A 284 -13.13 9.23 6.57
N ARG A 285 -13.22 10.48 7.01
CA ARG A 285 -14.39 11.01 7.72
C ARG A 285 -15.31 11.75 6.77
N LYS A 286 -16.55 11.96 7.17
CA LYS A 286 -17.47 12.82 6.41
C LYS A 286 -16.83 14.20 6.29
N PRO A 287 -16.64 14.72 5.06
CA PRO A 287 -16.04 16.03 4.86
C PRO A 287 -16.89 17.13 5.48
N ASP A 288 -16.26 18.01 6.28
CA ASP A 288 -16.85 19.24 6.77
C ASP A 288 -16.11 20.43 6.12
N ARG A 289 -16.87 21.41 5.60
CA ARG A 289 -16.29 22.59 4.93
C ARG A 289 -15.31 23.36 5.82
N SER A 290 -15.53 23.36 7.13
CA SER A 290 -14.67 24.04 8.11
C SER A 290 -13.28 23.45 8.25
N ASP A 291 -13.08 22.18 7.89
CA ASP A 291 -11.79 21.48 7.94
C ASP A 291 -10.87 21.86 6.75
N TYR A 292 -11.42 22.54 5.73
CA TYR A 292 -10.71 22.86 4.49
C TYR A 292 -10.45 24.36 4.36
N ARG A 293 -9.19 24.72 4.08
CA ARG A 293 -8.80 26.09 3.76
C ARG A 293 -9.26 26.49 2.36
N GLY A 294 -9.29 27.79 2.06
CA GLY A 294 -9.76 28.30 0.78
C GLY A 294 -9.09 27.66 -0.45
N TRP A 295 -7.79 27.39 -0.37
CA TRP A 295 -7.03 26.73 -1.44
C TRP A 295 -7.28 25.22 -1.56
N GLN A 296 -8.00 24.60 -0.61
CA GLN A 296 -8.34 23.17 -0.60
C GLN A 296 -9.75 22.88 -1.12
N MET A 297 -10.40 23.83 -1.79
CA MET A 297 -11.78 23.67 -2.27
C MET A 297 -11.93 22.53 -3.27
N GLN A 298 -10.95 22.32 -4.14
CA GLN A 298 -10.94 21.18 -5.05
C GLN A 298 -10.94 19.85 -4.26
N LYS A 299 -10.11 19.74 -3.24
CA LYS A 299 -10.08 18.55 -2.40
C LYS A 299 -11.40 18.35 -1.62
N TYR A 300 -11.99 19.42 -1.08
CA TYR A 300 -13.30 19.32 -0.41
C TYR A 300 -14.38 18.80 -1.34
N TYR A 301 -14.38 19.26 -2.61
CA TYR A 301 -15.30 18.77 -3.61
C TYR A 301 -15.09 17.27 -3.89
N GLU A 302 -13.86 16.84 -4.10
CA GLU A 302 -13.53 15.44 -4.38
C GLU A 302 -13.87 14.52 -3.21
N ASP A 303 -13.50 14.92 -1.99
CA ASP A 303 -13.80 14.17 -0.77
C ASP A 303 -15.32 14.06 -0.54
N SER A 304 -16.06 15.14 -0.81
CA SER A 304 -17.53 15.15 -0.69
C SER A 304 -18.19 14.23 -1.74
N LEU A 305 -17.73 14.31 -2.98
CA LEU A 305 -18.21 13.43 -4.04
C LEU A 305 -17.89 11.96 -3.73
N ALA A 306 -16.65 11.69 -3.31
CA ALA A 306 -16.23 10.33 -2.95
C ALA A 306 -17.02 9.80 -1.74
N TRP A 307 -17.33 10.67 -0.75
CA TRP A 307 -18.18 10.29 0.37
C TRP A 307 -19.58 9.84 -0.09
N GLU A 308 -20.17 10.51 -1.05
CA GLU A 308 -21.52 10.20 -1.52
C GLU A 308 -21.56 9.03 -2.50
N THR A 309 -20.57 8.93 -3.39
CA THR A 309 -20.64 8.01 -4.53
C THR A 309 -19.77 6.76 -4.39
N ASN A 310 -18.70 6.80 -3.57
CA ASN A 310 -17.81 5.67 -3.40
C ASN A 310 -18.10 4.91 -2.08
N PRO A 311 -18.62 3.68 -2.13
CA PRO A 311 -18.96 2.91 -0.91
C PRO A 311 -17.73 2.56 -0.08
N LEU A 312 -16.53 2.52 -0.65
CA LEU A 312 -15.28 2.24 0.06
C LEU A 312 -14.75 3.47 0.80
N TYR A 313 -15.06 4.69 0.31
CA TYR A 313 -14.59 5.93 0.94
C TYR A 313 -15.33 6.17 2.27
N GLY A 314 -14.57 6.22 3.36
CA GLY A 314 -15.12 6.33 4.72
C GLY A 314 -15.84 5.06 5.19
N TRP A 315 -15.51 3.89 4.64
CA TRP A 315 -16.19 2.62 4.94
C TRP A 315 -16.26 2.36 6.45
N CYS A 316 -15.17 2.59 7.19
CA CYS A 316 -15.15 2.40 8.65
C CYS A 316 -16.13 3.32 9.40
N ALA A 317 -16.33 4.53 8.93
CA ALA A 317 -17.24 5.49 9.55
C ALA A 317 -18.72 5.24 9.17
N LYS A 318 -18.97 4.72 7.96
CA LYS A 318 -20.32 4.44 7.44
C LYS A 318 -20.93 3.14 7.94
N ASN A 319 -20.09 2.17 8.31
CA ASN A 319 -20.53 0.83 8.66
C ASN A 319 -20.36 0.55 10.15
N LYS A 320 -21.29 -0.20 10.72
CA LYS A 320 -21.33 -0.55 12.13
C LYS A 320 -21.27 -2.06 12.31
N LYS A 321 -20.60 -2.48 13.38
CA LYS A 321 -20.59 -3.85 13.88
C LYS A 321 -21.93 -4.22 14.54
N LYS A 322 -22.12 -5.48 14.86
CA LYS A 322 -23.35 -5.97 15.57
C LYS A 322 -23.56 -5.31 16.92
N ASP A 323 -22.50 -4.87 17.59
CA ASP A 323 -22.53 -4.15 18.87
C ASP A 323 -22.88 -2.65 18.73
N GLY A 324 -23.11 -2.15 17.51
CA GLY A 324 -23.42 -0.75 17.21
C GLY A 324 -22.20 0.17 17.10
N THR A 325 -20.99 -0.31 17.37
CA THR A 325 -19.75 0.45 17.20
C THR A 325 -19.28 0.44 15.74
N ASN A 326 -18.50 1.44 15.35
CA ASN A 326 -17.92 1.52 14.01
C ASN A 326 -16.75 0.54 13.86
N TYR A 327 -16.52 0.07 12.63
CA TYR A 327 -15.33 -0.72 12.32
C TYR A 327 -14.05 0.10 12.49
N ASN A 328 -12.98 -0.57 12.95
CA ASN A 328 -11.66 0.00 13.14
C ASN A 328 -10.60 -0.89 12.49
N LEU A 329 -9.93 -0.38 11.44
CA LEU A 329 -8.90 -1.11 10.70
C LEU A 329 -7.72 -1.56 11.56
N TYR A 330 -7.52 -0.97 12.72
CA TYR A 330 -6.32 -1.26 13.52
C TYR A 330 -6.51 -2.33 14.58
N VAL A 331 -7.76 -2.73 14.86
CA VAL A 331 -8.07 -3.58 16.01
C VAL A 331 -9.09 -4.68 15.75
N ASP A 332 -9.86 -4.61 14.65
CA ASP A 332 -10.98 -5.54 14.42
C ASP A 332 -10.60 -6.77 13.59
N GLY A 333 -9.33 -6.89 13.15
CA GLY A 333 -8.84 -8.09 12.47
C GLY A 333 -9.49 -8.38 11.11
N LEU A 334 -9.89 -7.33 10.38
CA LEU A 334 -10.54 -7.49 9.08
C LEU A 334 -9.60 -8.17 8.05
N LYS A 335 -10.18 -8.91 7.13
CA LYS A 335 -9.51 -9.41 5.94
C LYS A 335 -10.02 -8.65 4.73
N ILE A 336 -9.14 -7.85 4.11
CA ILE A 336 -9.47 -7.00 2.96
C ILE A 336 -8.90 -7.65 1.72
N TYR A 337 -9.78 -8.18 0.87
CA TYR A 337 -9.41 -8.79 -0.41
C TYR A 337 -9.37 -7.73 -1.48
N THR A 338 -8.16 -7.45 -1.96
CA THR A 338 -7.90 -6.43 -2.96
C THR A 338 -7.84 -7.02 -4.37
N THR A 339 -7.84 -6.15 -5.36
CA THR A 339 -7.70 -6.52 -6.78
C THR A 339 -6.25 -6.61 -7.24
N ILE A 340 -5.29 -6.21 -6.39
CA ILE A 340 -3.86 -6.27 -6.70
C ILE A 340 -3.43 -7.72 -6.89
N ASN A 341 -2.79 -8.02 -8.02
CA ASN A 341 -2.10 -9.29 -8.23
C ASN A 341 -0.66 -9.15 -7.74
N SER A 342 -0.23 -9.99 -6.81
CA SER A 342 1.08 -9.82 -6.14
C SER A 342 2.26 -9.90 -7.10
N ARG A 343 2.19 -10.73 -8.14
CA ARG A 343 3.26 -10.85 -9.15
C ARG A 343 3.28 -9.66 -10.10
N MET A 344 2.12 -9.24 -10.59
CA MET A 344 2.02 -8.06 -11.46
C MET A 344 2.49 -6.81 -10.71
N GLN A 345 2.16 -6.70 -9.42
CA GLN A 345 2.68 -5.64 -8.56
C GLN A 345 4.19 -5.65 -8.46
N GLN A 346 4.78 -6.83 -8.22
CA GLN A 346 6.22 -7.00 -8.19
C GLN A 346 6.87 -6.59 -9.52
N TYR A 347 6.29 -7.02 -10.65
CA TYR A 347 6.79 -6.66 -11.98
C TYR A 347 6.73 -5.15 -12.26
N ALA A 348 5.69 -4.47 -11.75
CA ALA A 348 5.59 -3.02 -11.86
C ALA A 348 6.66 -2.30 -11.03
N GLU A 349 6.86 -2.70 -9.76
CA GLU A 349 7.91 -2.14 -8.90
C GLU A 349 9.30 -2.39 -9.47
N GLU A 350 9.58 -3.60 -9.99
CA GLU A 350 10.83 -3.93 -10.66
C GLU A 350 11.05 -3.12 -11.94
N ALA A 351 10.00 -2.92 -12.78
CA ALA A 351 10.11 -2.14 -14.01
C ALA A 351 10.42 -0.65 -13.71
N VAL A 352 9.77 -0.07 -12.70
CA VAL A 352 10.06 1.28 -12.22
C VAL A 352 11.51 1.36 -11.70
N TYR A 353 11.93 0.43 -10.85
CA TYR A 353 13.28 0.40 -10.33
C TYR A 353 14.32 0.25 -11.46
N GLU A 354 14.12 -0.70 -12.37
CA GLU A 354 15.06 -0.96 -13.46
C GLU A 354 15.22 0.25 -14.36
N HIS A 355 14.16 0.93 -14.72
CA HIS A 355 14.26 2.08 -15.62
C HIS A 355 14.62 3.37 -14.89
N VAL A 356 13.98 3.69 -13.78
CA VAL A 356 14.24 4.96 -13.07
C VAL A 356 15.59 4.91 -12.35
N ALA A 357 15.85 3.87 -11.53
CA ALA A 357 17.06 3.80 -10.72
C ALA A 357 18.31 3.53 -11.54
N LYS A 358 18.24 2.54 -12.47
CA LYS A 358 19.43 2.10 -13.19
C LYS A 358 19.70 2.86 -14.48
N TYR A 359 18.67 3.48 -15.09
CA TYR A 359 18.85 4.16 -16.38
C TYR A 359 18.68 5.68 -16.27
N LEU A 360 17.54 6.18 -15.80
CA LEU A 360 17.26 7.62 -15.80
C LEU A 360 18.04 8.38 -14.72
N GLN A 361 18.05 7.89 -13.50
CA GLN A 361 18.65 8.60 -12.36
C GLN A 361 20.16 8.84 -12.53
N PRO A 362 20.99 7.87 -12.97
CA PRO A 362 22.39 8.13 -13.23
C PRO A 362 22.63 9.18 -14.32
N ARG A 363 21.78 9.19 -15.37
CA ARG A 363 21.83 10.19 -16.45
C ARG A 363 21.44 11.57 -15.95
N PHE A 364 20.41 11.66 -15.10
CA PHE A 364 19.98 12.89 -14.47
C PHE A 364 21.07 13.46 -13.58
N PHE A 365 21.66 12.65 -12.70
CA PHE A 365 22.81 13.07 -11.87
C PHE A 365 23.99 13.54 -12.72
N LYS A 366 24.30 12.85 -13.81
CA LYS A 366 25.37 13.23 -14.74
C LYS A 366 25.07 14.57 -15.41
N GLU A 367 23.83 14.77 -15.86
CA GLU A 367 23.40 16.02 -16.52
C GLU A 367 23.48 17.22 -15.58
N LYS A 368 23.04 17.05 -14.31
CA LYS A 368 22.97 18.14 -13.32
C LYS A 368 24.30 18.38 -12.58
N ARG A 369 25.29 17.51 -12.75
CA ARG A 369 26.55 17.56 -12.01
C ARG A 369 27.30 18.87 -12.25
N GLY A 370 27.69 19.53 -11.16
CA GLY A 370 28.49 20.76 -11.19
C GLY A 370 27.75 22.04 -11.55
N ARG A 371 26.44 21.98 -11.73
CA ARG A 371 25.61 23.17 -11.97
C ARG A 371 25.25 23.88 -10.68
N LYS A 372 25.29 25.21 -10.67
CA LYS A 372 24.95 26.05 -9.49
C LYS A 372 23.49 25.91 -9.08
N THR A 373 22.57 25.72 -10.06
CA THR A 373 21.12 25.60 -9.84
C THR A 373 20.66 24.15 -9.63
N ALA A 374 21.56 23.15 -9.66
CA ALA A 374 21.18 21.74 -9.52
C ALA A 374 20.33 21.49 -8.26
N PRO A 375 19.26 20.66 -8.38
CA PRO A 375 18.79 19.86 -9.51
C PRO A 375 17.92 20.61 -10.54
N TYR A 376 17.69 21.88 -10.33
CA TYR A 376 16.80 22.71 -11.15
C TYR A 376 17.37 22.99 -12.54
N THR A 377 16.51 23.45 -13.43
CA THR A 377 16.90 23.94 -14.76
C THR A 377 17.82 25.16 -14.70
N ASN A 378 18.65 25.35 -15.72
CA ASN A 378 19.49 26.53 -15.87
C ASN A 378 18.69 27.83 -16.21
N GLU A 379 17.40 27.71 -16.47
CA GLU A 379 16.53 28.86 -16.73
C GLU A 379 16.20 29.63 -15.46
N LEU A 380 16.31 28.99 -14.29
CA LEU A 380 16.13 29.65 -13.01
C LEU A 380 17.39 30.38 -12.57
N THR A 381 17.19 31.55 -11.99
CA THR A 381 18.26 32.31 -11.33
C THR A 381 18.59 31.68 -9.96
N PRO A 382 19.79 31.92 -9.41
CA PRO A 382 20.15 31.48 -8.07
C PRO A 382 19.16 31.95 -6.99
N GLU A 383 18.63 33.16 -7.13
CA GLU A 383 17.69 33.80 -6.21
C GLU A 383 16.32 33.08 -6.24
N GLU A 384 15.83 32.67 -7.42
CA GLU A 384 14.61 31.87 -7.57
C GLU A 384 14.78 30.49 -6.93
N VAL A 385 15.93 29.84 -7.13
CA VAL A 385 16.26 28.55 -6.49
C VAL A 385 16.27 28.71 -4.97
N GLU A 386 16.87 29.80 -4.44
CA GLU A 386 16.88 30.08 -3.01
C GLU A 386 15.45 30.25 -2.45
N GLN A 387 14.58 30.97 -3.14
CA GLN A 387 13.17 31.11 -2.77
C GLN A 387 12.43 29.76 -2.70
N ILE A 388 12.66 28.88 -3.67
CA ILE A 388 12.09 27.52 -3.69
C ILE A 388 12.61 26.72 -2.48
N LEU A 389 13.90 26.75 -2.22
CA LEU A 389 14.50 26.05 -1.09
C LEU A 389 14.01 26.60 0.27
N ASN A 390 13.88 27.91 0.41
CA ASN A 390 13.31 28.54 1.61
C ASN A 390 11.86 28.11 1.85
N ARG A 391 11.05 27.92 0.78
CA ARG A 391 9.70 27.36 0.88
C ARG A 391 9.77 25.91 1.36
N SER A 392 10.67 25.10 0.83
CA SER A 392 10.86 23.70 1.23
C SER A 392 11.32 23.58 2.69
N ILE A 393 12.19 24.47 3.17
CA ILE A 393 12.59 24.57 4.59
C ILE A 393 11.35 24.77 5.46
N ARG A 394 10.52 25.79 5.14
CA ARG A 394 9.31 26.12 5.92
C ARG A 394 8.25 25.02 5.92
N GLN A 395 8.22 24.18 4.89
CA GLN A 395 7.32 23.03 4.78
C GLN A 395 7.83 21.79 5.50
N SER A 396 9.10 21.74 5.93
CA SER A 396 9.69 20.59 6.59
C SER A 396 9.19 20.43 8.04
N ASP A 397 9.15 19.18 8.52
CA ASP A 397 8.77 18.88 9.90
C ASP A 397 9.74 19.49 10.90
N ARG A 398 11.05 19.50 10.59
CA ARG A 398 12.07 20.14 11.44
C ARG A 398 11.74 21.61 11.67
N TYR A 399 11.39 22.37 10.63
CA TYR A 399 11.02 23.78 10.78
C TYR A 399 9.78 23.95 11.65
N ARG A 400 8.73 23.14 11.38
CA ARG A 400 7.47 23.20 12.14
C ARG A 400 7.66 22.88 13.62
N THR A 401 8.45 21.84 13.92
CA THR A 401 8.77 21.44 15.31
C THR A 401 9.55 22.55 16.01
N MET A 402 10.64 23.03 15.44
CA MET A 402 11.44 24.11 16.04
C MET A 402 10.63 25.39 16.24
N LYS A 403 9.73 25.71 15.29
CA LYS A 403 8.83 26.86 15.42
C LYS A 403 7.82 26.69 16.55
N ALA A 404 7.26 25.49 16.70
CA ALA A 404 6.37 25.13 17.81
C ALA A 404 7.08 25.17 19.17
N ASP A 405 8.36 24.81 19.21
CA ASP A 405 9.22 24.88 20.40
C ASP A 405 9.67 26.32 20.72
N GLY A 406 9.24 27.32 19.95
CA GLY A 406 9.51 28.75 20.21
C GLY A 406 10.85 29.24 19.68
N CYS A 407 11.57 28.47 18.86
CA CYS A 407 12.85 28.94 18.28
C CYS A 407 12.66 30.14 17.34
N SER A 408 13.60 31.05 17.37
CA SER A 408 13.66 32.21 16.45
C SER A 408 14.02 31.75 15.02
N GLU A 409 13.68 32.56 14.03
CA GLU A 409 14.01 32.29 12.62
C GLU A 409 15.52 32.12 12.42
N ALA A 410 16.34 32.93 13.12
CA ALA A 410 17.80 32.86 13.06
C ALA A 410 18.34 31.52 13.60
N GLU A 411 17.79 31.00 14.71
CA GLU A 411 18.16 29.71 15.28
C GLU A 411 17.77 28.57 14.37
N ILE A 412 16.57 28.64 13.77
CA ILE A 412 16.09 27.64 12.80
C ILE A 412 17.02 27.61 11.58
N MET A 413 17.33 28.77 10.98
CA MET A 413 18.21 28.82 9.81
C MET A 413 19.63 28.39 10.15
N LYS A 414 20.14 28.67 11.35
CA LYS A 414 21.42 28.15 11.84
C LYS A 414 21.40 26.61 11.90
N ALA A 415 20.31 26.00 12.42
CA ALA A 415 20.15 24.55 12.49
C ALA A 415 20.12 23.92 11.08
N PHE A 416 19.47 24.57 10.09
CA PHE A 416 19.46 24.08 8.70
C PHE A 416 20.83 24.17 7.99
N ASN A 417 21.74 25.00 8.47
CA ASN A 417 23.09 25.13 7.95
C ASN A 417 24.16 24.43 8.82
N THR A 418 23.76 23.74 9.87
CA THR A 418 24.66 22.94 10.71
C THR A 418 24.68 21.49 10.22
N LYS A 419 25.87 20.87 10.17
CA LYS A 419 26.02 19.47 9.75
C LYS A 419 25.60 18.52 10.85
N TYR A 420 24.88 17.46 10.47
CA TYR A 420 24.49 16.35 11.34
C TYR A 420 24.79 15.02 10.65
N GLU A 421 25.05 14.00 11.46
CA GLU A 421 25.01 12.61 10.98
C GLU A 421 23.56 12.22 10.68
N MET A 422 23.31 11.68 9.51
CA MET A 422 21.99 11.24 9.08
C MET A 422 22.07 10.11 8.08
N SER A 423 21.06 9.25 8.08
CA SER A 423 20.85 8.24 7.06
C SER A 423 19.93 8.79 5.99
N VAL A 424 20.33 8.67 4.74
CA VAL A 424 19.58 9.16 3.57
C VAL A 424 19.29 8.03 2.59
N PHE A 425 18.21 8.19 1.84
CA PHE A 425 17.84 7.25 0.78
C PHE A 425 18.91 7.20 -0.31
N SER A 426 19.23 5.99 -0.77
CA SER A 426 19.79 5.75 -2.11
C SER A 426 19.06 4.58 -2.77
N TRP A 427 19.17 4.46 -4.09
CA TRP A 427 18.57 3.34 -4.80
C TRP A 427 19.17 1.97 -4.42
N GLU A 428 20.32 1.95 -3.76
CA GLU A 428 21.03 0.76 -3.28
C GLU A 428 20.78 0.46 -1.81
N GLY A 429 19.95 1.28 -1.13
CA GLY A 429 19.63 1.18 0.30
C GLY A 429 19.95 2.48 1.05
N GLU A 430 19.86 2.44 2.36
CA GLU A 430 20.19 3.58 3.21
C GLU A 430 21.68 3.86 3.23
N LYS A 431 22.03 5.14 3.17
CA LYS A 431 23.41 5.61 3.21
C LYS A 431 23.61 6.57 4.36
N ASP A 432 24.51 6.23 5.28
CA ASP A 432 24.94 7.13 6.35
C ASP A 432 25.88 8.20 5.79
N THR A 433 25.62 9.44 6.18
CA THR A 433 26.35 10.60 5.69
C THR A 433 26.30 11.75 6.70
N ILE A 434 27.22 12.71 6.53
CA ILE A 434 27.26 13.95 7.31
C ILE A 434 26.94 15.11 6.37
N MET A 435 25.77 15.70 6.51
CA MET A 435 25.36 16.85 5.71
C MET A 435 24.46 17.81 6.50
N THR A 436 24.23 19.01 5.95
CA THR A 436 23.26 19.93 6.55
C THR A 436 21.82 19.51 6.20
N PRO A 437 20.80 19.84 7.00
CA PRO A 437 19.40 19.65 6.63
C PRO A 437 19.02 20.31 5.29
N LEU A 438 19.61 21.47 4.98
CA LEU A 438 19.42 22.13 3.69
C LEU A 438 20.01 21.28 2.53
N ASP A 439 21.20 20.73 2.71
CA ASP A 439 21.79 19.84 1.69
C ASP A 439 20.99 18.55 1.52
N SER A 440 20.40 18.03 2.61
CA SER A 440 19.51 16.88 2.50
C SER A 440 18.25 17.18 1.68
N ILE A 441 17.63 18.37 1.84
CA ILE A 441 16.50 18.81 1.01
C ILE A 441 16.93 18.84 -0.48
N LYS A 442 18.06 19.46 -0.80
CA LYS A 442 18.61 19.49 -2.17
C LYS A 442 18.86 18.08 -2.70
N TYR A 443 19.43 17.19 -1.87
CA TYR A 443 19.69 15.81 -2.20
C TYR A 443 18.42 15.05 -2.60
N TYR A 444 17.36 15.14 -1.79
CA TYR A 444 16.07 14.47 -2.09
C TYR A 444 15.39 15.02 -3.35
N LYS A 445 15.57 16.30 -3.67
CA LYS A 445 15.04 16.91 -4.90
C LYS A 445 15.73 16.42 -6.19
N HIS A 446 16.89 15.80 -6.11
CA HIS A 446 17.55 15.18 -7.26
C HIS A 446 16.91 13.86 -7.69
N PHE A 447 16.09 13.23 -6.85
CA PHE A 447 15.47 11.94 -7.20
C PHE A 447 14.24 12.14 -8.06
N LEU A 448 14.21 11.45 -9.20
CA LEU A 448 13.05 11.39 -10.06
C LEU A 448 11.90 10.63 -9.37
N ARG A 449 10.69 11.04 -9.64
CA ARG A 449 9.45 10.42 -9.17
C ARG A 449 8.83 9.64 -10.32
N ALA A 450 8.07 8.59 -10.00
CA ALA A 450 7.28 7.84 -10.96
C ALA A 450 5.93 7.47 -10.34
N GLY A 451 4.90 7.48 -11.18
CA GLY A 451 3.59 6.91 -10.88
C GLY A 451 3.25 5.87 -11.95
N PHE A 452 2.73 4.71 -11.55
CA PHE A 452 2.30 3.65 -12.46
C PHE A 452 1.04 2.98 -11.91
N MET A 453 0.09 2.71 -12.80
CA MET A 453 -1.09 1.90 -12.49
C MET A 453 -1.45 1.03 -13.70
N SER A 454 -1.83 -0.23 -13.44
CA SER A 454 -2.34 -1.17 -14.44
C SER A 454 -3.69 -1.72 -14.00
N MET A 455 -4.65 -1.75 -14.90
CA MET A 455 -6.04 -2.08 -14.60
C MET A 455 -6.68 -2.90 -15.73
N ASP A 456 -7.54 -3.84 -15.38
CA ASP A 456 -8.43 -4.52 -16.30
C ASP A 456 -9.54 -3.55 -16.77
N PRO A 457 -9.71 -3.33 -18.07
CA PRO A 457 -10.66 -2.34 -18.58
C PRO A 457 -12.14 -2.70 -18.39
N ILE A 458 -12.47 -3.96 -18.18
CA ILE A 458 -13.85 -4.45 -18.04
C ILE A 458 -14.24 -4.52 -16.57
N THR A 459 -13.42 -5.19 -15.75
CA THR A 459 -13.72 -5.42 -14.33
C THR A 459 -13.32 -4.25 -13.43
N GLY A 460 -12.51 -3.32 -13.92
CA GLY A 460 -11.96 -2.24 -13.12
C GLY A 460 -10.89 -2.69 -12.11
N HIS A 461 -10.53 -3.96 -12.08
CA HIS A 461 -9.55 -4.50 -11.14
C HIS A 461 -8.18 -3.86 -11.35
N VAL A 462 -7.70 -3.16 -10.34
CA VAL A 462 -6.34 -2.61 -10.34
C VAL A 462 -5.36 -3.73 -10.01
N LYS A 463 -4.57 -4.14 -10.99
CA LYS A 463 -3.63 -5.27 -10.91
C LYS A 463 -2.27 -4.89 -10.33
N ALA A 464 -1.83 -3.65 -10.58
CA ALA A 464 -0.57 -3.13 -10.08
C ALA A 464 -0.65 -1.61 -9.83
N TYR A 465 0.08 -1.14 -8.82
CA TYR A 465 0.04 0.24 -8.35
C TYR A 465 1.37 0.66 -7.76
N VAL A 466 2.05 1.63 -8.37
CA VAL A 466 3.31 2.20 -7.86
C VAL A 466 3.16 3.71 -7.75
N GLY A 467 3.19 4.24 -6.53
CA GLY A 467 3.02 5.68 -6.26
C GLY A 467 4.31 6.46 -6.15
N GLY A 468 5.47 5.81 -6.15
CA GLY A 468 6.76 6.46 -6.05
C GLY A 468 7.93 5.50 -5.84
N PRO A 469 9.15 6.04 -5.66
CA PRO A 469 10.37 5.22 -5.57
C PRO A 469 10.50 4.41 -4.28
N ASN A 470 10.12 4.98 -3.14
CA ASN A 470 10.18 4.35 -1.82
C ASN A 470 9.31 5.13 -0.83
N TYR A 471 8.33 4.48 -0.23
CA TYR A 471 7.36 5.14 0.64
C TYR A 471 7.97 5.70 1.94
N ASN A 472 9.03 5.11 2.46
CA ASN A 472 9.66 5.58 3.70
C ASN A 472 10.23 7.00 3.55
N TYR A 473 10.68 7.36 2.33
CA TYR A 473 11.32 8.64 2.04
C TYR A 473 10.48 9.56 1.15
N PHE A 474 9.59 9.01 0.32
CA PHE A 474 8.81 9.74 -0.67
C PHE A 474 7.33 9.38 -0.55
N GLN A 475 6.68 9.89 0.47
CA GLN A 475 5.31 9.47 0.85
C GLN A 475 4.22 10.01 -0.08
N TYR A 476 4.53 11.03 -0.90
CA TYR A 476 3.54 11.60 -1.81
C TYR A 476 3.27 10.64 -2.98
N ASP A 477 2.03 10.18 -3.05
CA ASP A 477 1.58 9.19 -4.02
C ASP A 477 1.33 9.84 -5.39
N MET A 478 2.09 9.42 -6.41
CA MET A 478 1.99 9.91 -7.78
C MET A 478 1.02 9.09 -8.66
N ALA A 479 0.42 8.01 -8.14
CA ALA A 479 -0.52 7.21 -8.91
C ALA A 479 -1.95 7.77 -8.84
N MET A 480 -2.48 8.03 -7.64
CA MET A 480 -3.85 8.53 -7.47
C MET A 480 -3.95 9.95 -6.93
N VAL A 481 -2.97 10.38 -6.11
CA VAL A 481 -3.03 11.68 -5.42
C VAL A 481 -2.33 12.79 -6.21
N GLY A 482 -1.17 12.49 -6.77
CA GLY A 482 -0.39 13.44 -7.54
C GLY A 482 -1.00 13.73 -8.90
N ARG A 483 -1.36 14.98 -9.16
CA ARG A 483 -1.77 15.46 -10.48
C ARG A 483 -0.62 16.15 -11.16
N ARG A 484 -0.43 15.83 -12.42
CA ARG A 484 0.64 16.41 -13.26
C ARG A 484 0.10 16.79 -14.62
N GLN A 485 0.76 17.74 -15.26
CA GLN A 485 0.37 18.18 -16.58
C GLN A 485 0.49 17.03 -17.59
N VAL A 486 -0.63 16.75 -18.31
CA VAL A 486 -0.73 15.54 -19.15
C VAL A 486 -0.12 15.69 -20.54
N GLY A 487 0.05 16.92 -21.01
CA GLY A 487 0.60 17.16 -22.34
C GLY A 487 -0.18 16.43 -23.43
N SER A 488 0.53 15.85 -24.39
CA SER A 488 -0.08 15.18 -25.55
C SER A 488 -0.92 13.94 -25.24
N THR A 489 -0.99 13.45 -23.99
CA THR A 489 -1.93 12.38 -23.64
C THR A 489 -3.37 12.87 -23.54
N ILE A 490 -3.63 14.18 -23.63
CA ILE A 490 -4.97 14.77 -23.77
C ILE A 490 -5.54 14.58 -25.17
N LYS A 491 -4.70 14.45 -26.19
CA LYS A 491 -5.14 14.43 -27.59
C LYS A 491 -6.19 13.37 -27.91
N PRO A 492 -6.16 12.14 -27.35
CA PRO A 492 -7.22 11.18 -27.58
C PRO A 492 -8.62 11.69 -27.21
N TYR A 493 -8.77 12.54 -26.18
CA TYR A 493 -10.07 13.13 -25.84
C TYR A 493 -10.53 14.12 -26.91
N LEU A 494 -9.61 14.96 -27.40
CA LEU A 494 -9.91 15.89 -28.50
C LEU A 494 -10.32 15.14 -29.77
N TYR A 495 -9.59 14.08 -30.11
CA TYR A 495 -9.91 13.28 -31.30
C TYR A 495 -11.20 12.49 -31.14
N ALA A 496 -11.50 11.97 -29.94
CA ALA A 496 -12.78 11.35 -29.63
C ALA A 496 -13.92 12.36 -29.79
N LEU A 497 -13.75 13.59 -29.27
CA LEU A 497 -14.72 14.66 -29.48
C LEU A 497 -14.90 14.97 -30.98
N ALA A 498 -13.84 14.97 -31.79
CA ALA A 498 -13.91 15.14 -33.23
C ALA A 498 -14.73 14.02 -33.89
N MET A 499 -14.45 12.75 -33.52
CA MET A 499 -15.20 11.60 -34.08
C MET A 499 -16.71 11.68 -33.71
N GLU A 500 -17.03 12.09 -32.46
CA GLU A 500 -18.41 12.31 -32.04
C GLU A 500 -19.09 13.46 -32.83
N ASN A 501 -18.34 14.40 -33.41
CA ASN A 501 -18.81 15.53 -34.20
C ASN A 501 -18.68 15.31 -35.71
N GLY A 502 -18.63 14.05 -36.18
CA GLY A 502 -18.73 13.73 -37.61
C GLY A 502 -17.38 13.61 -38.33
N PHE A 503 -16.25 13.69 -37.63
CA PHE A 503 -14.95 13.42 -38.28
C PHE A 503 -14.66 11.93 -38.34
N SER A 504 -13.73 11.55 -39.25
CA SER A 504 -13.21 10.19 -39.39
C SER A 504 -11.68 10.16 -39.31
N PRO A 505 -11.08 9.02 -38.96
CA PRO A 505 -9.61 8.82 -38.97
C PRO A 505 -8.96 9.13 -40.34
N CYS A 506 -9.74 9.02 -41.42
CA CYS A 506 -9.29 9.15 -42.82
C CYS A 506 -9.36 10.60 -43.33
N ASP A 507 -10.01 11.51 -42.60
CA ASP A 507 -10.14 12.91 -43.02
C ASP A 507 -8.78 13.56 -43.23
N GLU A 508 -8.64 14.21 -44.37
CA GLU A 508 -7.40 14.82 -44.84
C GLU A 508 -7.28 16.28 -44.42
N VAL A 509 -6.14 16.63 -43.87
CA VAL A 509 -5.83 17.99 -43.42
C VAL A 509 -4.42 18.38 -43.86
N ARG A 510 -4.26 19.61 -44.35
CA ARG A 510 -2.94 20.16 -44.67
C ARG A 510 -2.16 20.46 -43.39
N ASN A 511 -0.97 19.90 -43.27
CA ASN A 511 -0.08 20.06 -42.12
C ASN A 511 0.64 21.42 -42.16
N VAL A 512 -0.06 22.50 -41.83
CA VAL A 512 0.43 23.88 -41.81
C VAL A 512 0.19 24.48 -40.40
N GLU A 513 0.96 25.55 -40.11
CA GLU A 513 0.80 26.25 -38.81
C GLU A 513 -0.64 26.77 -38.66
N GLN A 514 -1.17 26.58 -37.46
CA GLN A 514 -2.48 27.02 -37.06
C GLN A 514 -2.35 28.15 -36.04
N THR A 515 -3.07 29.26 -36.26
CA THR A 515 -3.21 30.33 -35.25
C THR A 515 -4.64 30.34 -34.75
N LEU A 516 -4.82 30.16 -33.46
CA LEU A 516 -6.08 30.22 -32.75
C LEU A 516 -6.14 31.52 -31.93
N PHE A 517 -7.33 31.98 -31.62
CA PHE A 517 -7.53 33.14 -30.77
C PHE A 517 -8.29 32.73 -29.52
N ASP A 518 -7.82 33.21 -28.35
CA ASP A 518 -8.54 33.05 -27.11
C ASP A 518 -9.76 34.01 -27.02
N GLU A 519 -10.55 33.89 -25.95
CA GLU A 519 -11.74 34.74 -25.74
C GLU A 519 -11.43 36.25 -25.69
N ASN A 520 -10.18 36.62 -25.39
CA ASN A 520 -9.69 38.01 -25.35
C ASN A 520 -9.09 38.45 -26.69
N GLY A 521 -9.18 37.64 -27.74
CA GLY A 521 -8.62 37.92 -29.07
C GLY A 521 -7.08 37.76 -29.14
N LYS A 522 -6.42 37.16 -28.12
CA LYS A 522 -4.99 36.94 -28.14
C LYS A 522 -4.66 35.73 -29.02
N ALA A 523 -3.78 35.96 -29.99
CA ALA A 523 -3.33 34.93 -30.91
C ALA A 523 -2.41 33.90 -30.19
N TRP A 524 -2.63 32.63 -30.52
CA TRP A 524 -1.85 31.51 -30.06
C TRP A 524 -1.55 30.52 -31.19
N SER A 525 -0.27 30.22 -31.41
CA SER A 525 0.19 29.28 -32.44
C SER A 525 1.11 28.25 -31.81
N PRO A 526 0.75 26.93 -31.83
CA PRO A 526 1.60 25.89 -31.28
C PRO A 526 2.77 25.57 -32.22
N ARG A 527 3.92 25.15 -31.62
CA ARG A 527 5.06 24.63 -32.38
C ARG A 527 4.98 23.09 -32.42
N ASN A 528 5.39 22.51 -33.57
CA ASN A 528 5.62 21.05 -33.65
C ASN A 528 7.01 20.68 -33.14
N SER A 529 7.11 19.47 -32.60
CA SER A 529 8.40 18.87 -32.21
C SER A 529 9.22 18.36 -33.39
N SER A 530 8.59 18.09 -34.54
CA SER A 530 9.19 17.61 -35.78
C SER A 530 8.76 18.48 -36.96
N LYS A 531 9.63 18.67 -37.94
CA LYS A 531 9.34 19.34 -39.21
C LYS A 531 8.90 18.38 -40.31
N SER A 532 8.62 17.12 -39.98
CA SER A 532 8.18 16.10 -40.92
C SER A 532 6.84 16.47 -41.57
N HIS A 533 6.72 16.28 -42.88
CA HIS A 533 5.47 16.47 -43.68
C HIS A 533 4.88 17.90 -43.60
N TYR A 534 5.73 18.92 -43.42
CA TYR A 534 5.27 20.29 -43.42
C TYR A 534 4.73 20.68 -44.83
N GLY A 535 3.51 21.22 -44.88
CA GLY A 535 2.81 21.61 -46.12
C GLY A 535 2.11 20.45 -46.83
N GLU A 536 2.34 19.21 -46.45
CA GLU A 536 1.70 18.04 -47.05
C GLU A 536 0.28 17.82 -46.50
N ILE A 537 -0.53 17.11 -47.28
CA ILE A 537 -1.84 16.62 -46.84
C ILE A 537 -1.62 15.32 -46.05
N VAL A 538 -2.17 15.23 -44.85
CA VAL A 538 -2.07 14.09 -43.94
C VAL A 538 -3.42 13.74 -43.35
N THR A 539 -3.63 12.50 -42.93
CA THR A 539 -4.86 12.06 -42.29
C THR A 539 -4.92 12.45 -40.82
N LEU A 540 -6.10 12.51 -40.22
CA LEU A 540 -6.25 12.66 -38.75
C LEU A 540 -5.56 11.52 -38.00
N LYS A 541 -5.66 10.27 -38.51
CA LYS A 541 -4.92 9.11 -37.96
C LYS A 541 -3.41 9.39 -37.92
N TRP A 542 -2.81 9.88 -38.97
CA TRP A 542 -1.39 10.26 -38.99
C TRP A 542 -1.08 11.36 -37.96
N GLY A 543 -1.97 12.36 -37.86
CA GLY A 543 -1.83 13.47 -36.93
C GLY A 543 -1.75 13.02 -35.47
N LEU A 544 -2.60 12.06 -35.04
CA LEU A 544 -2.57 11.49 -33.70
C LEU A 544 -1.37 10.57 -33.50
N ALA A 545 -1.04 9.70 -34.50
CA ALA A 545 0.07 8.77 -34.45
C ALA A 545 1.41 9.48 -34.23
N ASN A 546 1.62 10.59 -34.93
CA ASN A 546 2.82 11.41 -34.83
C ASN A 546 2.73 12.53 -33.80
N SER A 547 1.62 12.58 -33.05
CA SER A 547 1.38 13.60 -32.02
C SER A 547 1.54 15.05 -32.53
N ASN A 548 1.11 15.31 -33.76
CA ASN A 548 1.25 16.60 -34.42
C ASN A 548 0.39 17.67 -33.73
N ASN A 549 1.00 18.82 -33.41
CA ASN A 549 0.32 19.90 -32.70
C ASN A 549 -0.54 20.76 -33.60
N TRP A 550 -0.17 20.95 -34.87
CA TRP A 550 -0.93 21.73 -35.84
C TRP A 550 -2.24 21.05 -36.20
N ILE A 551 -2.24 19.71 -36.37
CA ILE A 551 -3.46 18.96 -36.61
C ILE A 551 -4.38 18.99 -35.38
N SER A 552 -3.84 18.93 -34.18
CA SER A 552 -4.64 19.08 -32.94
C SER A 552 -5.22 20.49 -32.81
N ALA A 553 -4.45 21.53 -33.19
CA ALA A 553 -4.95 22.92 -33.24
C ALA A 553 -6.01 23.10 -34.31
N TYR A 554 -5.86 22.49 -35.51
CA TYR A 554 -6.89 22.46 -36.53
C TYR A 554 -8.19 21.86 -35.99
N LEU A 555 -8.16 20.71 -35.33
CA LEU A 555 -9.36 20.14 -34.71
C LEU A 555 -9.95 21.09 -33.67
N MET A 556 -9.13 21.71 -32.83
CA MET A 556 -9.62 22.67 -31.84
C MET A 556 -10.25 23.92 -32.48
N SER A 557 -9.83 24.31 -33.69
CA SER A 557 -10.49 25.41 -34.44
C SER A 557 -11.90 25.06 -34.91
N LYS A 558 -12.26 23.78 -34.97
CA LYS A 558 -13.56 23.25 -35.36
C LYS A 558 -14.45 22.83 -34.21
N LEU A 559 -13.90 22.73 -33.00
CA LEU A 559 -14.55 22.22 -31.81
C LEU A 559 -14.54 23.26 -30.69
N SER A 560 -15.42 23.10 -29.72
CA SER A 560 -15.51 23.99 -28.56
C SER A 560 -14.57 23.53 -27.42
N PRO A 561 -13.73 24.42 -26.86
CA PRO A 561 -12.98 24.11 -25.66
C PRO A 561 -13.85 23.68 -24.45
N TYR A 562 -15.07 24.24 -24.36
CA TYR A 562 -16.05 23.88 -23.32
C TYR A 562 -16.54 22.44 -23.48
N ASP A 563 -16.77 21.99 -24.71
CA ASP A 563 -17.18 20.62 -25.00
C ASP A 563 -16.05 19.64 -24.69
N LEU A 564 -14.81 20.02 -24.96
CA LEU A 564 -13.65 19.23 -24.59
C LEU A 564 -13.53 19.08 -23.06
N VAL A 565 -13.74 20.16 -22.29
CA VAL A 565 -13.75 20.09 -20.81
C VAL A 565 -14.88 19.17 -20.33
N ARG A 566 -16.09 19.30 -20.88
CA ARG A 566 -17.22 18.44 -20.53
C ARG A 566 -16.91 16.96 -20.81
N LEU A 567 -16.34 16.67 -21.96
CA LEU A 567 -15.95 15.30 -22.33
C LEU A 567 -14.85 14.76 -21.38
N ILE A 568 -13.83 15.55 -21.06
CA ILE A 568 -12.79 15.15 -20.10
C ILE A 568 -13.42 14.78 -18.74
N HIS A 569 -14.38 15.56 -18.26
CA HIS A 569 -15.08 15.25 -17.01
C HIS A 569 -15.97 14.00 -17.12
N SER A 570 -16.63 13.74 -18.25
CA SER A 570 -17.40 12.51 -18.45
C SER A 570 -16.53 11.25 -18.40
N PHE A 571 -15.27 11.35 -18.82
CA PHE A 571 -14.26 10.31 -18.66
C PHE A 571 -13.77 10.12 -17.20
N GLY A 572 -14.35 10.84 -16.25
CA GLY A 572 -14.12 10.68 -14.81
C GLY A 572 -12.96 11.50 -14.24
N VAL A 573 -12.48 12.49 -14.96
CA VAL A 573 -11.49 13.45 -14.43
C VAL A 573 -12.20 14.43 -13.50
N LEU A 574 -11.74 14.51 -12.25
CA LEU A 574 -12.41 15.29 -11.19
C LEU A 574 -11.86 16.72 -11.04
N ASN A 575 -10.75 17.04 -11.68
CA ASN A 575 -10.14 18.36 -11.59
C ASN A 575 -11.01 19.45 -12.21
N LYS A 576 -11.65 20.28 -11.40
CA LYS A 576 -12.50 21.41 -11.84
C LYS A 576 -11.72 22.63 -12.33
N ASP A 577 -10.41 22.67 -12.07
CA ASP A 577 -9.57 23.80 -12.47
C ASP A 577 -9.13 23.75 -13.95
N ILE A 578 -9.65 22.76 -14.71
CA ILE A 578 -9.39 22.67 -16.15
C ILE A 578 -10.09 23.82 -16.88
N GLN A 579 -9.27 24.73 -17.42
CA GLN A 579 -9.78 25.91 -18.12
C GLN A 579 -10.15 25.59 -19.57
N PRO A 580 -11.31 26.04 -20.06
CA PRO A 580 -11.75 25.84 -21.44
C PRO A 580 -11.04 26.79 -22.40
N THR A 581 -9.73 26.60 -22.60
CA THR A 581 -8.90 27.42 -23.50
C THR A 581 -8.57 26.65 -24.77
N VAL A 582 -8.30 27.38 -25.86
CA VAL A 582 -7.88 26.76 -27.13
C VAL A 582 -6.61 25.93 -27.01
N SER A 583 -5.73 26.30 -26.08
CA SER A 583 -4.51 25.55 -25.80
C SER A 583 -4.75 24.17 -25.09
N LEU A 584 -5.98 23.92 -24.61
CA LEU A 584 -6.33 22.66 -23.96
C LEU A 584 -6.09 21.44 -24.86
N CYS A 585 -6.14 21.62 -26.18
CA CYS A 585 -5.81 20.59 -27.18
C CYS A 585 -4.38 20.01 -27.04
N LEU A 586 -3.49 20.67 -26.30
CA LEU A 586 -2.12 20.22 -26.02
C LEU A 586 -1.88 19.83 -24.54
N GLY A 587 -2.91 19.83 -23.72
CA GLY A 587 -2.92 19.32 -22.35
C GLY A 587 -2.17 20.13 -21.31
N PRO A 588 -2.41 21.45 -21.19
CA PRO A 588 -1.89 22.24 -20.07
C PRO A 588 -2.60 21.92 -18.72
N CYS A 589 -3.54 21.02 -18.69
CA CYS A 589 -4.27 20.59 -17.50
C CYS A 589 -3.57 19.48 -16.73
N GLU A 590 -3.88 19.37 -15.45
CA GLU A 590 -3.28 18.40 -14.52
C GLU A 590 -4.28 17.29 -14.19
N ILE A 591 -3.85 16.03 -14.39
CA ILE A 591 -4.66 14.82 -14.14
C ILE A 591 -3.74 13.77 -13.46
N SER A 592 -4.29 12.91 -12.62
CA SER A 592 -3.52 11.81 -11.99
C SER A 592 -3.38 10.62 -12.94
N VAL A 593 -2.39 9.76 -12.66
CA VAL A 593 -2.20 8.52 -13.44
C VAL A 593 -3.44 7.64 -13.37
N GLY A 594 -4.05 7.50 -12.20
CA GLY A 594 -5.24 6.67 -12.02
C GLY A 594 -6.47 7.21 -12.75
N GLU A 595 -6.70 8.52 -12.76
CA GLU A 595 -7.75 9.14 -13.58
C GLU A 595 -7.53 8.89 -15.07
N MET A 596 -6.28 9.00 -15.54
CA MET A 596 -5.91 8.72 -16.93
C MET A 596 -6.12 7.25 -17.31
N VAL A 597 -5.73 6.31 -16.45
CA VAL A 597 -5.91 4.85 -16.68
C VAL A 597 -7.41 4.52 -16.75
N SER A 598 -8.20 5.02 -15.80
CA SER A 598 -9.65 4.85 -15.80
C SER A 598 -10.30 5.40 -17.06
N ALA A 599 -9.91 6.60 -17.47
CA ALA A 599 -10.45 7.24 -18.68
C ALA A 599 -10.14 6.44 -19.96
N TYR A 600 -8.90 5.94 -20.08
CA TYR A 600 -8.50 5.18 -21.26
C TYR A 600 -9.19 3.82 -21.40
N THR A 601 -9.86 3.31 -20.36
CA THR A 601 -10.67 2.08 -20.48
C THR A 601 -11.79 2.25 -21.51
N ALA A 602 -12.36 3.44 -21.66
CA ALA A 602 -13.42 3.70 -22.63
C ALA A 602 -13.00 3.43 -24.09
N PHE A 603 -11.70 3.62 -24.42
CA PHE A 603 -11.21 3.29 -25.75
C PHE A 603 -11.08 1.79 -26.01
N VAL A 604 -10.99 0.98 -24.97
CA VAL A 604 -10.83 -0.49 -25.02
C VAL A 604 -12.17 -1.19 -24.80
N ASN A 605 -13.04 -0.61 -23.99
CA ASN A 605 -14.31 -1.17 -23.55
C ASN A 605 -15.50 -0.51 -24.26
N LYS A 606 -15.46 -0.45 -25.60
CA LYS A 606 -16.59 -0.03 -26.46
C LYS A 606 -17.26 1.28 -26.05
N GLY A 607 -16.47 2.26 -25.61
CA GLY A 607 -16.97 3.57 -25.17
C GLY A 607 -17.38 3.65 -23.71
N ILE A 608 -17.33 2.55 -22.99
CA ILE A 608 -17.68 2.46 -21.56
C ILE A 608 -16.43 2.66 -20.70
N ARG A 609 -16.44 3.72 -19.90
CA ARG A 609 -15.41 3.97 -18.89
C ARG A 609 -15.68 3.11 -17.66
N THR A 610 -14.65 2.47 -17.13
CA THR A 610 -14.68 1.69 -15.88
C THR A 610 -13.88 2.41 -14.80
N ALA A 611 -14.49 2.60 -13.63
CA ALA A 611 -13.79 3.18 -12.47
C ALA A 611 -12.87 2.15 -11.82
N PRO A 612 -11.72 2.59 -11.22
CA PRO A 612 -10.82 1.68 -10.54
C PRO A 612 -11.50 1.00 -9.34
N LEU A 613 -11.46 -0.32 -9.31
CA LEU A 613 -11.88 -1.15 -8.18
C LEU A 613 -10.64 -1.65 -7.43
N PHE A 614 -10.53 -1.29 -6.16
CA PHE A 614 -9.38 -1.61 -5.31
C PHE A 614 -9.63 -2.79 -4.39
N VAL A 615 -10.88 -3.00 -3.97
CA VAL A 615 -11.31 -4.03 -3.02
C VAL A 615 -12.51 -4.75 -3.60
N THR A 616 -12.50 -6.08 -3.56
CA THR A 616 -13.64 -6.90 -3.98
C THR A 616 -14.55 -7.23 -2.81
N ARG A 617 -13.98 -7.57 -1.64
CA ARG A 617 -14.74 -7.89 -0.45
C ARG A 617 -13.95 -7.62 0.83
N ILE A 618 -14.68 -7.48 1.93
CA ILE A 618 -14.15 -7.40 3.29
C ILE A 618 -14.80 -8.50 4.11
N GLU A 619 -13.98 -9.24 4.87
CA GLU A 619 -14.43 -10.24 5.84
C GLU A 619 -14.06 -9.78 7.25
N ASP A 620 -14.86 -10.18 8.24
CA ASP A 620 -14.53 -10.03 9.66
C ASP A 620 -13.51 -11.08 10.10
N ASN A 621 -13.12 -11.04 11.38
CA ASN A 621 -12.17 -12.00 11.94
C ASN A 621 -12.68 -13.44 11.92
N ASP A 622 -14.00 -13.63 11.95
CA ASP A 622 -14.66 -14.94 11.94
C ASP A 622 -14.84 -15.51 10.53
N GLY A 623 -14.47 -14.73 9.50
CA GLY A 623 -14.59 -15.12 8.09
C GLY A 623 -15.94 -14.79 7.47
N ASN A 624 -16.81 -14.03 8.15
CA ASN A 624 -18.08 -13.59 7.57
C ASN A 624 -17.83 -12.42 6.61
N VAL A 625 -18.44 -12.46 5.44
CA VAL A 625 -18.39 -11.35 4.48
C VAL A 625 -19.23 -10.19 5.00
N VAL A 626 -18.59 -9.05 5.25
CA VAL A 626 -19.25 -7.82 5.76
C VAL A 626 -19.47 -6.77 4.69
N ALA A 627 -18.77 -6.84 3.57
CA ALA A 627 -18.98 -5.98 2.40
C ALA A 627 -18.49 -6.63 1.11
N ASN A 628 -19.18 -6.36 -0.01
CA ASN A 628 -18.75 -6.65 -1.37
C ASN A 628 -18.80 -5.36 -2.20
N PHE A 629 -17.91 -5.25 -3.18
CA PHE A 629 -17.78 -4.08 -4.04
C PHE A 629 -17.78 -4.50 -5.51
N THR A 630 -18.41 -3.67 -6.35
CA THR A 630 -18.48 -3.84 -7.80
C THR A 630 -18.00 -2.57 -8.49
N PRO A 631 -17.46 -2.67 -9.71
CA PRO A 631 -16.98 -1.50 -10.44
C PRO A 631 -18.15 -0.59 -10.84
N GLN A 632 -17.88 0.72 -10.84
CA GLN A 632 -18.79 1.69 -11.45
C GLN A 632 -18.39 1.90 -12.89
N VAL A 633 -19.37 1.86 -13.78
CA VAL A 633 -19.18 2.03 -15.22
C VAL A 633 -20.13 3.11 -15.76
N ASN A 634 -19.68 3.83 -16.77
CA ASN A 634 -20.51 4.79 -17.48
C ASN A 634 -20.08 4.89 -18.94
N GLU A 635 -21.04 4.98 -19.84
CA GLU A 635 -20.80 5.27 -21.25
C GLU A 635 -20.37 6.73 -21.40
N VAL A 636 -19.32 6.98 -22.17
CA VAL A 636 -18.73 8.32 -22.37
C VAL A 636 -18.58 8.72 -23.83
N ILE A 637 -18.44 7.76 -24.72
CA ILE A 637 -18.43 7.91 -26.18
C ILE A 637 -19.17 6.73 -26.81
N SER A 638 -19.58 6.88 -28.05
CA SER A 638 -20.23 5.81 -28.79
C SER A 638 -19.26 4.65 -29.09
N GLU A 639 -19.80 3.45 -29.29
CA GLU A 639 -19.03 2.27 -29.65
C GLU A 639 -18.25 2.48 -30.96
N SER A 640 -18.87 3.10 -31.97
CA SER A 640 -18.23 3.49 -33.25
C SER A 640 -17.02 4.41 -33.01
N THR A 641 -17.19 5.47 -32.21
CA THR A 641 -16.08 6.36 -31.82
C THR A 641 -14.97 5.61 -31.11
N SER A 642 -15.30 4.67 -30.22
CA SER A 642 -14.30 3.82 -29.56
C SER A 642 -13.47 3.02 -30.57
N TYR A 643 -14.10 2.38 -31.56
CA TYR A 643 -13.40 1.64 -32.61
C TYR A 643 -12.54 2.56 -33.50
N LYS A 644 -13.01 3.73 -33.89
CA LYS A 644 -12.23 4.75 -34.61
C LYS A 644 -11.00 5.15 -33.81
N MET A 645 -11.16 5.37 -32.49
CA MET A 645 -10.05 5.70 -31.59
C MET A 645 -9.06 4.56 -31.43
N LEU A 646 -9.52 3.30 -31.36
CA LEU A 646 -8.64 2.13 -31.34
C LEU A 646 -7.75 2.09 -32.59
N VAL A 647 -8.32 2.27 -33.78
CA VAL A 647 -7.55 2.31 -35.04
C VAL A 647 -6.46 3.38 -34.99
N MET A 648 -6.79 4.59 -34.51
CA MET A 648 -5.82 5.69 -34.42
C MET A 648 -4.75 5.46 -33.33
N LEU A 649 -5.13 4.93 -32.16
CA LEU A 649 -4.21 4.69 -31.06
C LEU A 649 -3.28 3.48 -31.31
N ARG A 650 -3.73 2.48 -32.08
CA ARG A 650 -2.87 1.42 -32.62
C ARG A 650 -1.81 1.97 -33.57
N ALA A 651 -2.17 2.95 -34.41
CA ALA A 651 -1.23 3.62 -35.31
C ALA A 651 -0.10 4.34 -34.55
N VAL A 652 -0.35 4.88 -33.35
CA VAL A 652 0.70 5.45 -32.48
C VAL A 652 1.82 4.44 -32.18
N ILE A 653 1.46 3.16 -32.00
CA ILE A 653 2.41 2.08 -31.70
C ILE A 653 3.04 1.50 -32.96
N ILE A 654 2.30 1.41 -34.07
CA ILE A 654 2.75 0.77 -35.30
C ILE A 654 3.70 1.69 -36.06
N GLU A 655 3.30 2.93 -36.28
CA GLU A 655 3.98 3.89 -37.18
C GLU A 655 4.31 5.24 -36.50
N GLY A 656 3.92 5.42 -35.23
CA GLY A 656 4.04 6.69 -34.53
C GLY A 656 5.05 6.72 -33.38
N THR A 657 4.80 7.66 -32.46
CA THR A 657 5.69 8.01 -31.33
C THR A 657 5.89 6.88 -30.32
N GLY A 658 4.96 5.91 -30.24
CA GLY A 658 5.03 4.75 -29.37
C GLY A 658 5.78 3.55 -29.94
N GLY A 659 6.29 3.60 -31.17
CA GLY A 659 6.91 2.46 -31.86
C GLY A 659 8.13 1.83 -31.17
N ARG A 660 8.70 2.47 -30.16
CA ARG A 660 9.76 1.90 -29.31
C ARG A 660 9.30 0.65 -28.57
N VAL A 661 8.01 0.50 -28.23
CA VAL A 661 7.47 -0.70 -27.59
C VAL A 661 7.76 -1.94 -28.45
N ARG A 662 7.54 -1.87 -29.73
CA ARG A 662 7.83 -2.97 -30.67
C ARG A 662 9.30 -3.15 -30.92
N ARG A 663 10.03 -2.05 -31.17
CA ARG A 663 11.45 -2.10 -31.60
C ARG A 663 12.43 -2.46 -30.49
N LEU A 664 12.21 -1.94 -29.26
CA LEU A 664 13.16 -2.12 -28.15
C LEU A 664 12.73 -3.25 -27.20
N TYR A 665 11.41 -3.41 -27.00
CA TYR A 665 10.88 -4.40 -26.06
C TYR A 665 10.34 -5.66 -26.75
N GLY A 666 10.30 -5.70 -28.10
CA GLY A 666 9.90 -6.87 -28.87
C GLY A 666 8.44 -7.30 -28.67
N ILE A 667 7.59 -6.43 -28.11
CA ILE A 667 6.18 -6.74 -27.84
C ILE A 667 5.41 -6.61 -29.15
N LYS A 668 4.84 -7.74 -29.63
CA LYS A 668 4.09 -7.81 -30.89
C LYS A 668 2.58 -7.84 -30.70
N ALA A 669 2.10 -7.87 -29.47
CA ALA A 669 0.67 -7.91 -29.14
C ALA A 669 -0.13 -6.82 -29.87
N ASP A 670 -1.44 -7.04 -30.03
CA ASP A 670 -2.35 -6.00 -30.47
C ASP A 670 -2.49 -4.98 -29.34
N MET A 671 -2.08 -3.75 -29.60
CA MET A 671 -1.97 -2.72 -28.59
C MET A 671 -2.14 -1.31 -29.17
N GLY A 672 -2.65 -0.44 -28.32
CA GLY A 672 -2.69 1.00 -28.58
C GLY A 672 -1.98 1.78 -27.49
N GLY A 673 -1.79 3.06 -27.72
CA GLY A 673 -1.21 3.91 -26.67
C GLY A 673 -0.99 5.35 -27.12
N LYS A 674 -0.50 6.16 -26.17
CA LYS A 674 -0.16 7.57 -26.41
C LYS A 674 1.00 8.02 -25.54
N THR A 675 1.98 8.66 -26.16
CA THR A 675 3.07 9.35 -25.46
C THR A 675 2.66 10.78 -25.11
N GLY A 676 3.11 11.26 -23.95
CA GLY A 676 2.97 12.64 -23.52
C GLY A 676 4.32 13.21 -23.09
N THR A 677 4.56 14.46 -23.48
CA THR A 677 5.70 15.25 -23.03
C THR A 677 5.21 16.67 -22.86
N THR A 678 5.47 17.26 -21.71
CA THR A 678 5.12 18.66 -21.46
C THR A 678 6.24 19.60 -21.88
N ASN A 679 5.96 20.89 -21.90
CA ASN A 679 6.95 21.90 -22.18
C ASN A 679 8.16 21.74 -21.23
N ARG A 680 9.37 21.95 -21.74
CA ARG A 680 10.62 21.81 -20.99
C ARG A 680 10.92 20.38 -20.48
N ASN A 681 10.20 19.36 -20.95
CA ASN A 681 10.36 17.97 -20.50
C ASN A 681 10.09 17.75 -19.00
N SER A 682 9.24 18.57 -18.38
CA SER A 682 8.94 18.47 -16.95
C SER A 682 8.19 17.20 -16.59
N ASP A 683 7.37 16.69 -17.51
CA ASP A 683 6.53 15.52 -17.33
C ASP A 683 6.64 14.59 -18.51
N GLY A 684 6.99 13.35 -18.27
CA GLY A 684 7.00 12.27 -19.26
C GLY A 684 5.86 11.29 -18.98
N TRP A 685 4.97 11.10 -19.97
CA TRP A 685 3.81 10.22 -19.88
C TRP A 685 3.83 9.12 -20.94
N PHE A 686 3.31 7.98 -20.58
CA PHE A 686 2.90 6.95 -21.52
C PHE A 686 1.63 6.26 -21.02
N MET A 687 0.61 6.28 -21.87
CA MET A 687 -0.60 5.48 -21.73
C MET A 687 -0.53 4.35 -22.75
N GLY A 688 -0.56 3.11 -22.31
CA GLY A 688 -0.52 1.93 -23.17
C GLY A 688 -1.60 0.93 -22.76
N PHE A 689 -2.20 0.29 -23.75
CA PHE A 689 -3.24 -0.70 -23.49
C PHE A 689 -3.20 -1.85 -24.50
N THR A 690 -3.68 -2.99 -24.04
CA THR A 690 -3.97 -4.22 -24.78
C THR A 690 -5.44 -4.55 -24.58
N PRO A 691 -6.01 -5.57 -25.21
CA PRO A 691 -7.41 -5.96 -24.98
C PRO A 691 -7.77 -6.18 -23.50
N SER A 692 -6.83 -6.72 -22.70
CA SER A 692 -7.06 -7.13 -21.32
C SER A 692 -6.49 -6.20 -20.26
N LEU A 693 -5.63 -5.22 -20.62
CA LEU A 693 -4.97 -4.32 -19.67
C LEU A 693 -4.86 -2.90 -20.19
N VAL A 694 -5.20 -1.92 -19.35
CA VAL A 694 -4.87 -0.51 -19.55
C VAL A 694 -3.87 -0.09 -18.47
N SER A 695 -2.73 0.48 -18.87
CA SER A 695 -1.70 0.90 -17.94
C SER A 695 -1.17 2.28 -18.28
N GLY A 696 -0.99 3.09 -17.24
CA GLY A 696 -0.45 4.44 -17.33
C GLY A 696 0.82 4.61 -16.52
N CYS A 697 1.75 5.36 -17.07
CA CYS A 697 3.00 5.71 -16.42
C CYS A 697 3.31 7.20 -16.57
N TRP A 698 3.74 7.79 -15.47
CA TRP A 698 4.31 9.13 -15.41
C TRP A 698 5.69 9.11 -14.76
N VAL A 699 6.61 9.91 -15.26
CA VAL A 699 7.93 10.15 -14.65
C VAL A 699 8.25 11.65 -14.74
N GLY A 700 8.79 12.22 -13.65
CA GLY A 700 9.21 13.61 -13.60
C GLY A 700 9.95 13.95 -12.31
N GLY A 701 10.33 15.21 -12.14
CA GLY A 701 10.85 15.72 -10.87
C GLY A 701 9.75 16.02 -9.86
N GLU A 702 10.14 16.25 -8.61
CA GLU A 702 9.19 16.70 -7.57
C GLU A 702 8.49 18.01 -7.96
N GLU A 703 9.27 18.96 -8.49
CA GLU A 703 8.81 20.24 -9.01
C GLU A 703 9.00 20.29 -10.53
N ARG A 704 8.22 21.13 -11.22
CA ARG A 704 8.25 21.22 -12.68
C ARG A 704 9.58 21.74 -13.23
N ASP A 705 10.31 22.51 -12.45
CA ASP A 705 11.62 23.03 -12.80
C ASP A 705 12.78 22.05 -12.57
N ILE A 706 12.45 20.83 -12.15
CA ILE A 706 13.38 19.70 -12.00
C ILE A 706 13.11 18.71 -13.14
N HIS A 707 13.85 18.81 -14.24
CA HIS A 707 13.63 18.02 -15.45
C HIS A 707 14.93 17.86 -16.26
N PHE A 708 14.93 16.92 -17.20
CA PHE A 708 15.97 16.82 -18.21
C PHE A 708 15.93 18.04 -19.16
N ASP A 709 17.08 18.56 -19.52
CA ASP A 709 17.15 19.74 -20.42
C ASP A 709 16.96 19.34 -21.90
N THR A 710 17.15 18.06 -22.25
CA THR A 710 17.06 17.58 -23.63
C THR A 710 15.90 16.60 -23.83
N MET A 711 15.30 16.64 -25.02
CA MET A 711 14.27 15.69 -25.44
C MET A 711 14.78 14.23 -25.47
N ARG A 712 16.08 14.03 -25.63
CA ARG A 712 16.66 12.69 -25.71
C ARG A 712 16.27 11.80 -24.53
N ASP A 713 16.45 12.31 -23.31
CA ASP A 713 16.16 11.60 -22.07
C ASP A 713 14.87 12.11 -21.39
N GLY A 714 14.38 13.33 -21.74
CA GLY A 714 13.26 13.99 -21.10
C GLY A 714 11.89 13.82 -21.80
N GLN A 715 11.81 13.17 -22.96
CA GLN A 715 10.51 12.90 -23.58
C GLN A 715 9.81 11.68 -22.98
N GLY A 716 8.48 11.63 -23.02
CA GLY A 716 7.68 10.53 -22.50
C GLY A 716 8.06 9.16 -23.05
N ALA A 717 8.43 9.11 -24.35
CA ALA A 717 8.94 7.89 -24.98
C ALA A 717 10.29 7.40 -24.41
N SER A 718 11.01 8.23 -23.65
CA SER A 718 12.28 7.87 -22.98
C SER A 718 12.11 7.73 -21.47
N MET A 719 11.20 8.49 -20.85
CA MET A 719 10.98 8.50 -19.41
C MET A 719 9.95 7.44 -18.96
N ALA A 720 8.77 7.39 -19.58
CA ALA A 720 7.65 6.59 -19.11
C ALA A 720 7.39 5.30 -19.90
N LEU A 721 7.46 5.36 -21.24
CA LEU A 721 7.20 4.19 -22.11
C LEU A 721 8.07 2.97 -21.75
N PRO A 722 9.38 3.10 -21.40
CA PRO A 722 10.19 1.95 -21.04
C PRO A 722 9.71 1.18 -19.82
N ILE A 723 9.11 1.87 -18.83
CA ILE A 723 8.53 1.22 -17.65
C ILE A 723 7.38 0.30 -18.06
N TRP A 724 6.50 0.80 -18.92
CA TRP A 724 5.40 0.02 -19.49
C TRP A 724 5.92 -1.19 -20.28
N GLY A 725 6.94 -0.98 -21.11
CA GLY A 725 7.56 -2.04 -21.91
C GLY A 725 8.17 -3.16 -21.07
N LEU A 726 8.95 -2.82 -20.04
CA LEU A 726 9.54 -3.78 -19.10
C LEU A 726 8.46 -4.52 -18.29
N TYR A 727 7.43 -3.83 -17.84
CA TYR A 727 6.31 -4.43 -17.14
C TYR A 727 5.58 -5.47 -18.02
N MET A 728 5.19 -5.10 -19.22
CA MET A 728 4.47 -5.99 -20.13
C MET A 728 5.32 -7.19 -20.59
N GLN A 729 6.65 -7.02 -20.79
CA GLN A 729 7.55 -8.15 -21.05
C GLN A 729 7.46 -9.20 -19.92
N LYS A 730 7.47 -8.77 -18.67
CA LYS A 730 7.38 -9.66 -17.51
C LYS A 730 6.00 -10.32 -17.41
N VAL A 731 4.92 -9.54 -17.64
CA VAL A 731 3.54 -10.04 -17.63
C VAL A 731 3.35 -11.13 -18.69
N TYR A 732 3.80 -10.91 -19.93
CA TYR A 732 3.67 -11.90 -20.99
C TYR A 732 4.61 -13.11 -20.85
N ALA A 733 5.73 -12.95 -20.16
CA ALA A 733 6.63 -14.06 -19.84
C ALA A 733 6.03 -15.02 -18.79
N ASP A 734 5.19 -14.51 -17.89
CA ASP A 734 4.53 -15.29 -16.84
C ASP A 734 3.20 -15.89 -17.34
N LYS A 735 3.28 -17.06 -17.92
CA LYS A 735 2.10 -17.78 -18.47
C LYS A 735 1.01 -18.09 -17.43
N THR A 736 1.34 -18.07 -16.15
CA THR A 736 0.38 -18.38 -15.08
C THR A 736 -0.57 -17.22 -14.78
N LEU A 737 -0.30 -16.02 -15.32
CA LEU A 737 -1.17 -14.85 -15.22
C LEU A 737 -2.36 -14.88 -16.21
N GLY A 738 -2.28 -15.70 -17.26
CA GLY A 738 -3.36 -15.85 -18.25
C GLY A 738 -3.39 -14.79 -19.35
N TYR A 739 -2.47 -13.82 -19.36
CA TYR A 739 -2.36 -12.81 -20.43
C TYR A 739 -1.59 -13.36 -21.62
N SER A 740 -2.11 -13.16 -22.84
CA SER A 740 -1.47 -13.60 -24.09
C SER A 740 -1.12 -12.41 -25.00
N PRO A 741 0.05 -12.42 -25.64
CA PRO A 741 0.35 -11.46 -26.69
C PRO A 741 -0.45 -11.68 -27.98
N ASP A 742 -1.20 -12.78 -28.08
CA ASP A 742 -2.00 -13.15 -29.25
C ASP A 742 -3.46 -12.66 -29.15
N GLU A 743 -3.84 -12.03 -28.03
CA GLU A 743 -5.15 -11.37 -27.87
C GLU A 743 -5.31 -10.24 -28.87
N THR A 744 -6.50 -10.08 -29.43
CA THR A 744 -6.87 -9.03 -30.39
C THR A 744 -8.07 -8.23 -29.88
N PHE A 745 -8.15 -6.95 -30.26
CA PHE A 745 -9.32 -6.14 -29.97
C PHE A 745 -10.55 -6.68 -30.73
N ASP A 746 -11.69 -6.69 -30.05
CA ASP A 746 -12.98 -7.06 -30.63
C ASP A 746 -13.55 -5.88 -31.46
N ILE A 747 -13.11 -5.80 -32.71
CA ILE A 747 -13.62 -4.84 -33.71
C ILE A 747 -14.39 -5.62 -34.76
N PRO A 748 -15.65 -5.25 -35.09
CA PRO A 748 -16.42 -5.93 -36.14
C PRO A 748 -15.67 -5.96 -37.46
N GLY A 749 -15.70 -7.13 -38.15
CA GLY A 749 -14.96 -7.32 -39.40
C GLY A 749 -15.41 -6.45 -40.57
N ASP A 750 -16.61 -5.95 -40.51
CA ASP A 750 -17.25 -5.03 -41.49
C ASP A 750 -17.14 -3.56 -41.08
N PHE A 751 -16.49 -3.25 -39.92
CA PHE A 751 -16.33 -1.89 -39.46
C PHE A 751 -15.41 -1.08 -40.38
N ASP A 752 -15.97 0.00 -40.96
CA ASP A 752 -15.21 0.97 -41.77
C ASP A 752 -14.85 2.23 -40.96
N PRO A 753 -13.58 2.39 -40.57
CA PRO A 753 -13.16 3.54 -39.77
C PRO A 753 -13.27 4.88 -40.53
N CYS A 754 -13.41 4.83 -41.85
CA CYS A 754 -13.48 6.02 -42.71
C CYS A 754 -14.90 6.60 -42.86
N LYS A 755 -15.93 5.88 -42.43
CA LYS A 755 -17.28 6.45 -42.38
C LYS A 755 -17.36 7.54 -41.31
N ASP A 756 -18.05 8.63 -41.64
CA ASP A 756 -18.40 9.61 -40.63
C ASP A 756 -19.62 9.16 -39.81
N ARG A 757 -19.78 9.72 -38.61
CA ARG A 757 -20.86 9.33 -37.71
C ARG A 757 -22.25 9.74 -38.22
N LEU A 758 -22.36 10.80 -39.01
CA LEU A 758 -23.65 11.24 -39.56
C LEU A 758 -24.17 10.20 -40.54
N THR A 759 -23.30 9.69 -41.43
CA THR A 759 -23.61 8.58 -42.34
C THR A 759 -24.00 7.31 -41.60
N GLU A 760 -23.28 7.00 -40.48
CA GLU A 760 -23.61 5.84 -39.61
C GLU A 760 -25.00 5.98 -38.99
N ILE A 761 -25.37 7.15 -38.47
CA ILE A 761 -26.69 7.41 -37.89
C ILE A 761 -27.78 7.33 -38.95
N GLU A 762 -27.54 7.82 -40.16
CA GLU A 762 -28.48 7.72 -41.28
C GLU A 762 -28.70 6.26 -41.68
N GLU A 763 -27.66 5.43 -41.76
CA GLU A 763 -27.74 4.01 -42.04
C GLU A 763 -28.50 3.26 -40.94
N GLU A 764 -28.19 3.51 -39.66
CA GLU A 764 -28.90 2.91 -38.52
C GLU A 764 -30.37 3.27 -38.49
N ASN A 765 -30.71 4.52 -38.79
CA ASN A 765 -32.12 4.96 -38.87
C ASN A 765 -32.84 4.33 -40.07
N ASN A 766 -32.18 4.19 -41.21
CA ASN A 766 -32.76 3.52 -42.39
C ASN A 766 -32.98 2.02 -42.12
N THR A 767 -32.02 1.34 -41.50
CA THR A 767 -32.15 -0.08 -41.10
C THR A 767 -33.30 -0.29 -40.13
N ARG A 768 -33.46 0.60 -39.14
CA ARG A 768 -34.60 0.55 -38.20
C ARG A 768 -35.93 0.82 -38.87
N LEU A 769 -35.98 1.67 -39.86
CA LEU A 769 -37.19 1.94 -40.64
C LEU A 769 -37.57 0.71 -41.49
N ASP A 770 -36.58 0.07 -42.13
CA ASP A 770 -36.80 -1.16 -42.91
C ASP A 770 -37.31 -2.30 -42.01
N ASP A 771 -36.75 -2.49 -40.82
CA ASP A 771 -37.21 -3.51 -39.84
C ASP A 771 -38.66 -3.24 -39.34
N VAL A 772 -39.08 -1.96 -39.26
CA VAL A 772 -40.44 -1.59 -38.87
C VAL A 772 -41.43 -1.71 -40.01
N PHE A 773 -41.01 -1.57 -41.27
CA PHE A 773 -41.89 -1.70 -42.42
C PHE A 773 -42.03 -3.15 -42.96
N PHE A 774 -41.13 -4.05 -42.59
CA PHE A 774 -41.14 -5.47 -42.99
C PHE A 774 -41.58 -6.45 -41.88
N GLN A 775 -42.02 -5.96 -40.72
CA GLN A 775 -42.81 -6.72 -39.72
C GLN A 775 -44.29 -6.34 -39.83
#